data_4cd520f633447e7e125978c9d7c53576
#
_entry.id   4cd520f633447e7e125978c9d7c53576
#
_cell.length_a   1.000
_cell.length_b   1.000
_cell.length_c   1.000
_cell.angle_alpha   90.00
_cell.angle_beta   90.00
_cell.angle_gamma   90.00
#
_symmetry.space_group_name_H-M   'P 1'
#
loop_
_entity.id
_entity.type
_entity.pdbx_description
1 polymer ?
#
loop_
_entity_poly.entity_id
_entity_poly.type
_entity_poly.pdbx_seq_one_letter_code
_entity_poly.pdbx_strand_id
1 'polypeptide(L)'
;MDTAYKTTLELDKVLNRAVQLCACQETKEMMQALEPAPTIEDERYDLTQTNAINALLIKNGSPRFGSVREVRRIVAHARKGGILSMGELLEIAATLRNFSGLSQWYGLSEHEMLPTDDLFFALAPQPVLEKQISESILSPEEMADTASVTLHDLRRKIRQTEDSIRTKLDNIIRNSTTNKFLQDAVVSLRNGRYVVPVRAEYRGEVGGVIHDVSSTGATVFVEPTAVVEANARIMQLRAQEQEEITRILTSFSTQVGSLEPQFTYSYDAMLKIDLLLAKARLAVEQNAFMPAVSDTVHFKLNKARHPLIDKKKVVPVDIELGSEYDTLVITGPNTGGKTVSLKTAGLLNAMAQYGFLIPAHESSIVCHFDEYLVDIGDEQSIEQSLSTFSGHMKRISGILDLAGHATLTLLDELGAGTDPAEGAALAVSILEQLRRQGSLLMATTHYAELKVYALETPGVVNASCEFNVETLMPTYKLSVGVPGKSNAFLISAKLGIPQEIIDAARNHMSNDDKRLDSVLSQLDDLKVQLKDAQAEAEQARYEAEHALESAEKKRDDLIKKGEEELENARRQAHDLMQQVQNEAYSLTDELRRIQKDEKTSAAQRAVRAREIARRDTETLLKKTDAKPQPVKEFVPLKEVQIGQEVVIAELGQTSTVTARPDRSGMVEVRAGIMKTKVPLTNLRAPDKMEKRKPAEPRRSTRVQLDKSRKTSMELNLLGYTVDEALNEVDKFLDSGMLRGQSTLYIIHGNGTGALRTAIQKHLRTHKAVKSFRLGRYGEGESGVTVVELK
;
A
#
# COMPACT_ATOMS: atom_id res chain seq x y z
N MET A 1 19.55 -5.70 27.62
CA MET A 1 18.83 -4.49 27.09
C MET A 1 18.13 -3.76 28.23
N ASP A 2 18.44 -2.49 28.43
CA ASP A 2 17.64 -1.63 29.31
C ASP A 2 16.24 -1.47 28.73
N THR A 3 15.19 -1.78 29.48
CA THR A 3 13.80 -1.69 28.99
C THR A 3 13.25 -0.26 29.01
N ALA A 4 14.01 0.71 29.47
CA ALA A 4 13.60 2.11 29.59
C ALA A 4 13.24 2.73 28.22
N TYR A 5 13.93 2.33 27.14
CA TYR A 5 13.62 2.85 25.79
C TYR A 5 12.19 2.50 25.34
N LYS A 6 11.61 1.38 25.79
CA LYS A 6 10.24 0.98 25.40
C LYS A 6 9.22 2.05 25.78
N THR A 7 9.33 2.58 26.99
CA THR A 7 8.44 3.63 27.49
C THR A 7 8.77 4.99 26.88
N THR A 8 10.06 5.33 26.77
CA THR A 8 10.51 6.63 26.24
C THR A 8 10.17 6.80 24.76
N LEU A 9 10.33 5.74 23.94
CA LEU A 9 9.93 5.71 22.52
C LEU A 9 8.43 5.41 22.33
N GLU A 10 7.69 5.12 23.39
CA GLU A 10 6.26 4.78 23.36
C GLU A 10 5.95 3.44 22.64
N LEU A 11 6.91 2.52 22.58
CA LEU A 11 6.72 1.18 22.02
C LEU A 11 5.71 0.37 22.86
N ASP A 12 5.68 0.57 24.18
CA ASP A 12 4.69 0.01 25.10
C ASP A 12 3.24 0.33 24.66
N LYS A 13 3.00 1.54 24.14
CA LYS A 13 1.68 1.94 23.65
C LYS A 13 1.32 1.21 22.34
N VAL A 14 2.29 0.96 21.47
CA VAL A 14 2.11 0.17 20.24
C VAL A 14 1.82 -1.28 20.59
N LEU A 15 2.60 -1.88 21.51
CA LEU A 15 2.37 -3.22 22.01
C LEU A 15 0.99 -3.37 22.66
N ASN A 16 0.59 -2.41 23.50
CA ASN A 16 -0.74 -2.38 24.11
C ASN A 16 -1.87 -2.32 23.06
N ARG A 17 -1.67 -1.59 21.97
CA ARG A 17 -2.64 -1.57 20.86
C ARG A 17 -2.70 -2.92 20.16
N ALA A 18 -1.57 -3.59 19.94
CA ALA A 18 -1.52 -4.93 19.38
C ALA A 18 -2.19 -5.96 20.30
N VAL A 19 -2.01 -5.86 21.63
CA VAL A 19 -2.70 -6.70 22.63
C VAL A 19 -4.22 -6.63 22.48
N GLN A 20 -4.77 -5.44 22.20
CA GLN A 20 -6.22 -5.27 22.01
C GLN A 20 -6.73 -5.98 20.74
N LEU A 21 -5.85 -6.23 19.76
CA LEU A 21 -6.16 -6.92 18.51
C LEU A 21 -6.05 -8.45 18.60
N CYS A 22 -5.45 -8.97 19.68
CA CYS A 22 -5.41 -10.41 19.96
C CYS A 22 -6.79 -10.92 20.38
N ALA A 23 -7.18 -12.07 19.87
CA ALA A 23 -8.46 -12.71 20.22
C ALA A 23 -8.37 -13.54 21.49
N CYS A 24 -7.29 -14.30 21.69
CA CYS A 24 -7.12 -15.19 22.84
C CYS A 24 -6.41 -14.50 24.02
N GLN A 25 -6.75 -14.87 25.24
CA GLN A 25 -6.14 -14.30 26.43
C GLN A 25 -4.65 -14.63 26.52
N GLU A 26 -4.27 -15.87 26.24
CA GLU A 26 -2.86 -16.29 26.23
C GLU A 26 -2.05 -15.53 25.17
N THR A 27 -2.61 -15.26 24.01
CA THR A 27 -1.95 -14.45 22.98
C THR A 27 -1.71 -13.01 23.45
N LYS A 28 -2.63 -12.45 24.26
CA LYS A 28 -2.43 -11.12 24.86
C LYS A 28 -1.22 -11.12 25.81
N GLU A 29 -1.08 -12.18 26.62
CA GLU A 29 0.05 -12.35 27.51
C GLU A 29 1.36 -12.55 26.72
N MET A 30 1.33 -13.34 25.63
CA MET A 30 2.47 -13.51 24.72
C MET A 30 2.88 -12.17 24.08
N MET A 31 1.91 -11.36 23.64
CA MET A 31 2.17 -10.04 23.04
C MET A 31 2.77 -9.07 24.05
N GLN A 32 2.32 -9.09 25.31
CA GLN A 32 2.89 -8.26 26.38
C GLN A 32 4.31 -8.66 26.74
N ALA A 33 4.59 -9.97 26.71
CA ALA A 33 5.90 -10.56 26.99
C ALA A 33 6.82 -10.61 25.75
N LEU A 34 6.42 -9.99 24.63
CA LEU A 34 7.20 -10.03 23.41
C LEU A 34 8.56 -9.36 23.61
N GLU A 35 9.61 -10.04 23.18
CA GLU A 35 10.98 -9.55 23.17
C GLU A 35 11.45 -9.22 21.76
N PRO A 36 12.47 -8.36 21.59
CA PRO A 36 13.01 -8.08 20.27
C PRO A 36 13.71 -9.32 19.70
N ALA A 37 13.72 -9.45 18.39
CA ALA A 37 14.46 -10.48 17.69
C ALA A 37 15.95 -10.41 18.09
N PRO A 38 16.58 -11.53 18.45
CA PRO A 38 17.97 -11.54 18.92
C PRO A 38 19.00 -11.38 17.80
N THR A 39 18.64 -11.72 16.56
CA THR A 39 19.53 -11.61 15.38
C THR A 39 18.83 -10.98 14.20
N ILE A 40 19.61 -10.53 13.21
CA ILE A 40 19.11 -9.96 11.95
C ILE A 40 18.24 -11.00 11.21
N GLU A 41 18.64 -12.25 11.23
CA GLU A 41 17.94 -13.36 10.59
C GLU A 41 16.57 -13.58 11.23
N ASP A 42 16.51 -13.55 12.56
CA ASP A 42 15.25 -13.69 13.30
C ASP A 42 14.31 -12.51 13.02
N GLU A 43 14.84 -11.28 12.98
CA GLU A 43 14.08 -10.09 12.64
C GLU A 43 13.48 -10.17 11.23
N ARG A 44 14.29 -10.59 10.24
CA ARG A 44 13.82 -10.83 8.86
C ARG A 44 12.74 -11.89 8.79
N TYR A 45 12.93 -12.98 9.54
CA TYR A 45 11.97 -14.07 9.58
C TYR A 45 10.64 -13.61 10.17
N ASP A 46 10.65 -12.92 11.31
CA ASP A 46 9.45 -12.43 11.98
C ASP A 46 8.68 -11.41 11.12
N LEU A 47 9.40 -10.49 10.47
CA LEU A 47 8.82 -9.54 9.52
C LEU A 47 8.18 -10.25 8.32
N THR A 48 8.85 -11.28 7.78
CA THR A 48 8.35 -12.05 6.64
C THR A 48 7.08 -12.83 7.00
N GLN A 49 7.02 -13.42 8.20
CA GLN A 49 5.80 -14.08 8.69
C GLN A 49 4.65 -13.09 8.85
N THR A 50 4.90 -11.93 9.47
CA THR A 50 3.89 -10.89 9.63
C THR A 50 3.39 -10.37 8.29
N ASN A 51 4.31 -10.16 7.33
CA ASN A 51 3.97 -9.70 5.98
C ASN A 51 3.15 -10.74 5.20
N ALA A 52 3.46 -12.02 5.34
CA ALA A 52 2.68 -13.10 4.72
C ALA A 52 1.22 -13.09 5.22
N ILE A 53 1.01 -12.98 6.53
CA ILE A 53 -0.33 -12.88 7.10
C ILE A 53 -1.02 -11.56 6.71
N ASN A 54 -0.28 -10.45 6.63
CA ASN A 54 -0.82 -9.17 6.16
C ASN A 54 -1.33 -9.25 4.71
N ALA A 55 -0.56 -9.88 3.83
CA ALA A 55 -0.96 -10.11 2.43
C ALA A 55 -2.23 -10.97 2.33
N LEU A 56 -2.31 -12.05 3.13
CA LEU A 56 -3.50 -12.90 3.19
C LEU A 56 -4.71 -12.15 3.76
N LEU A 57 -4.53 -11.28 4.77
CA LEU A 57 -5.62 -10.44 5.31
C LEU A 57 -6.18 -9.47 4.26
N ILE A 58 -5.30 -8.85 3.47
CA ILE A 58 -5.70 -7.94 2.39
C ILE A 58 -6.47 -8.72 1.30
N LYS A 59 -6.01 -9.92 0.94
CA LYS A 59 -6.58 -10.74 -0.14
C LYS A 59 -7.87 -11.44 0.28
N ASN A 60 -7.90 -12.08 1.44
CA ASN A 60 -8.96 -12.97 1.91
C ASN A 60 -9.92 -12.31 2.93
N GLY A 61 -9.60 -11.09 3.41
CA GLY A 61 -10.29 -10.48 4.54
C GLY A 61 -9.95 -11.15 5.87
N SER A 62 -10.64 -10.78 6.94
CA SER A 62 -10.41 -11.37 8.28
C SER A 62 -10.93 -12.79 8.39
N PRO A 63 -10.17 -13.73 9.02
CA PRO A 63 -10.65 -15.09 9.28
C PRO A 63 -11.81 -15.10 10.28
N ARG A 64 -12.65 -16.14 10.21
CA ARG A 64 -13.63 -16.47 11.26
C ARG A 64 -12.88 -17.06 12.44
N PHE A 65 -12.45 -16.19 13.33
CA PHE A 65 -11.66 -16.53 14.49
C PHE A 65 -12.16 -15.76 15.71
N GLY A 66 -12.54 -16.50 16.76
CA GLY A 66 -13.09 -15.95 18.00
C GLY A 66 -12.20 -16.22 19.20
N SER A 67 -12.50 -15.56 20.31
CA SER A 67 -11.83 -15.80 21.58
C SER A 67 -12.10 -17.22 22.07
N VAL A 68 -11.06 -17.89 22.55
CA VAL A 68 -11.14 -19.17 23.24
C VAL A 68 -10.43 -19.07 24.57
N ARG A 69 -10.86 -19.93 25.52
CA ARG A 69 -10.20 -20.11 26.79
C ARG A 69 -9.13 -21.18 26.67
N GLU A 70 -8.23 -21.24 27.65
CA GLU A 70 -7.21 -22.30 27.75
C GLU A 70 -7.90 -23.66 28.01
N VAL A 71 -7.74 -24.60 27.09
CA VAL A 71 -8.41 -25.92 27.11
C VAL A 71 -7.45 -27.11 27.16
N ARG A 72 -6.13 -26.90 27.06
CA ARG A 72 -5.15 -28.00 27.07
C ARG A 72 -5.25 -28.86 28.34
N ARG A 73 -5.50 -28.23 29.51
CA ARG A 73 -5.70 -28.95 30.78
C ARG A 73 -6.96 -29.81 30.77
N ILE A 74 -8.03 -29.31 30.14
CA ILE A 74 -9.31 -30.02 29.98
C ILE A 74 -9.11 -31.26 29.11
N VAL A 75 -8.41 -31.10 27.97
CA VAL A 75 -8.11 -32.21 27.06
C VAL A 75 -7.19 -33.23 27.70
N ALA A 76 -6.16 -32.81 28.46
CA ALA A 76 -5.30 -33.68 29.23
C ALA A 76 -6.04 -34.46 30.34
N HIS A 77 -7.09 -33.84 30.98
CA HIS A 77 -7.98 -34.50 31.91
C HIS A 77 -8.77 -35.63 31.23
N ALA A 78 -9.34 -35.34 30.07
CA ALA A 78 -10.07 -36.32 29.28
C ALA A 78 -9.19 -37.51 28.84
N ARG A 79 -7.93 -37.26 28.43
CA ARG A 79 -6.96 -38.34 28.11
C ARG A 79 -6.72 -39.28 29.28
N LYS A 80 -6.73 -38.79 30.50
CA LYS A 80 -6.60 -39.61 31.72
C LYS A 80 -7.88 -40.35 32.10
N GLY A 81 -8.93 -40.31 31.28
CA GLY A 81 -10.22 -40.96 31.53
C GLY A 81 -11.21 -40.11 32.32
N GLY A 82 -10.93 -38.80 32.51
CA GLY A 82 -11.85 -37.86 33.14
C GLY A 82 -13.05 -37.58 32.22
N ILE A 83 -14.25 -37.39 32.84
CA ILE A 83 -15.47 -37.01 32.14
C ILE A 83 -15.56 -35.47 32.15
N LEU A 84 -15.69 -34.88 30.94
CA LEU A 84 -15.83 -33.45 30.77
C LEU A 84 -17.30 -33.04 30.97
N SER A 85 -17.48 -31.86 31.56
CA SER A 85 -18.79 -31.21 31.66
C SER A 85 -19.26 -30.68 30.29
N MET A 86 -20.55 -30.39 30.15
CA MET A 86 -21.12 -29.76 28.96
C MET A 86 -20.44 -28.44 28.63
N GLY A 87 -20.11 -27.60 29.61
CA GLY A 87 -19.41 -26.33 29.42
C GLY A 87 -18.02 -26.53 28.86
N GLU A 88 -17.21 -27.45 29.39
CA GLU A 88 -15.89 -27.78 28.92
C GLU A 88 -15.89 -28.31 27.47
N LEU A 89 -16.90 -29.16 27.14
CA LEU A 89 -17.07 -29.65 25.75
C LEU A 89 -17.41 -28.53 24.78
N LEU A 90 -18.21 -27.55 25.18
CA LEU A 90 -18.52 -26.37 24.36
C LEU A 90 -17.28 -25.49 24.13
N GLU A 91 -16.42 -25.34 25.12
CA GLU A 91 -15.14 -24.62 24.96
C GLU A 91 -14.21 -25.34 23.97
N ILE A 92 -14.16 -26.68 24.03
CA ILE A 92 -13.43 -27.50 23.05
C ILE A 92 -14.03 -27.36 21.65
N ALA A 93 -15.37 -27.43 21.53
CA ALA A 93 -16.02 -27.25 20.24
C ALA A 93 -15.74 -25.86 19.64
N ALA A 94 -15.73 -24.80 20.47
CA ALA A 94 -15.34 -23.44 20.02
C ALA A 94 -13.88 -23.39 19.51
N THR A 95 -12.96 -24.08 20.20
CA THR A 95 -11.55 -24.18 19.76
C THR A 95 -11.42 -24.95 18.45
N LEU A 96 -12.09 -26.09 18.29
CA LEU A 96 -12.10 -26.89 17.05
C LEU A 96 -12.70 -26.09 15.88
N ARG A 97 -13.71 -25.25 16.16
CA ARG A 97 -14.30 -24.33 15.16
C ARG A 97 -13.28 -23.30 14.68
N ASN A 98 -12.43 -22.78 15.59
CA ASN A 98 -11.36 -21.88 15.22
C ASN A 98 -10.30 -22.56 14.35
N PHE A 99 -9.89 -23.80 14.68
CA PHE A 99 -8.98 -24.56 13.82
C PHE A 99 -9.55 -24.71 12.40
N SER A 100 -10.82 -25.10 12.31
CA SER A 100 -11.51 -25.22 11.01
C SER A 100 -11.58 -23.87 10.27
N GLY A 101 -11.93 -22.80 10.98
CA GLY A 101 -12.05 -21.45 10.42
C GLY A 101 -10.74 -20.90 9.88
N LEU A 102 -9.64 -21.07 10.62
CA LEU A 102 -8.29 -20.65 10.21
C LEU A 102 -7.79 -21.48 9.02
N SER A 103 -7.95 -22.81 9.08
CA SER A 103 -7.55 -23.70 7.99
C SER A 103 -8.31 -23.41 6.69
N GLN A 104 -9.62 -23.18 6.76
CA GLN A 104 -10.44 -22.79 5.62
C GLN A 104 -10.02 -21.43 5.07
N TRP A 105 -9.80 -20.43 5.94
CA TRP A 105 -9.38 -19.09 5.54
C TRP A 105 -8.03 -19.10 4.80
N TYR A 106 -7.08 -19.92 5.28
CA TYR A 106 -5.78 -20.09 4.64
C TYR A 106 -5.89 -20.67 3.24
N GLY A 107 -6.80 -21.63 3.04
CA GLY A 107 -7.07 -22.28 1.75
C GLY A 107 -7.97 -21.50 0.79
N LEU A 108 -8.45 -20.27 1.13
CA LEU A 108 -9.31 -19.49 0.24
C LEU A 108 -8.63 -18.99 -1.04
N SER A 109 -7.33 -18.85 -1.03
CA SER A 109 -6.55 -18.38 -2.18
C SER A 109 -5.31 -19.23 -2.39
N GLU A 110 -5.04 -19.56 -3.66
CA GLU A 110 -3.77 -20.13 -4.04
C GLU A 110 -2.64 -19.14 -3.75
N HIS A 111 -1.60 -19.62 -3.10
CA HIS A 111 -0.37 -18.89 -2.79
C HIS A 111 0.83 -19.83 -2.95
N GLU A 112 1.98 -19.26 -3.23
CA GLU A 112 3.26 -19.97 -3.15
C GLU A 112 3.58 -20.35 -1.69
N MET A 113 4.61 -21.16 -1.48
CA MET A 113 5.06 -21.55 -0.14
C MET A 113 5.34 -20.31 0.71
N LEU A 114 4.65 -20.20 1.84
CA LEU A 114 4.77 -19.11 2.79
C LEU A 114 5.53 -19.56 4.05
N PRO A 115 6.27 -18.68 4.73
CA PRO A 115 6.97 -18.99 5.98
C PRO A 115 6.02 -19.33 7.14
N THR A 116 4.71 -19.23 6.92
CA THR A 116 3.65 -19.55 7.88
C THR A 116 2.95 -20.90 7.61
N ASP A 117 3.31 -21.60 6.53
CA ASP A 117 2.68 -22.87 6.12
C ASP A 117 2.66 -23.90 7.26
N ASP A 118 3.77 -24.08 7.95
CA ASP A 118 3.90 -25.03 9.06
C ASP A 118 2.89 -24.77 10.18
N LEU A 119 2.56 -23.51 10.46
CA LEU A 119 1.57 -23.13 11.47
C LEU A 119 0.15 -23.55 11.05
N PHE A 120 -0.20 -23.34 9.79
CA PHE A 120 -1.54 -23.70 9.29
C PHE A 120 -1.69 -25.19 9.05
N PHE A 121 -0.63 -25.89 8.64
CA PHE A 121 -0.62 -27.35 8.49
C PHE A 121 -0.60 -28.09 9.84
N ALA A 122 -0.13 -27.45 10.90
CA ALA A 122 -0.25 -27.97 12.27
C ALA A 122 -1.69 -27.96 12.81
N LEU A 123 -2.57 -27.18 12.22
CA LEU A 123 -3.99 -27.18 12.60
C LEU A 123 -4.65 -28.49 12.18
N ALA A 124 -5.33 -29.15 13.11
CA ALA A 124 -6.04 -30.41 12.91
C ALA A 124 -7.56 -30.18 13.06
N PRO A 125 -8.25 -29.71 12.03
CA PRO A 125 -9.71 -29.53 12.08
C PRO A 125 -10.43 -30.87 12.37
N GLN A 126 -11.40 -30.84 13.30
CA GLN A 126 -12.27 -31.99 13.62
C GLN A 126 -13.76 -31.57 13.43
N PRO A 127 -14.20 -31.31 12.20
CA PRO A 127 -15.52 -30.72 11.94
C PRO A 127 -16.65 -31.64 12.34
N VAL A 128 -16.46 -32.95 12.29
CA VAL A 128 -17.47 -33.94 12.70
C VAL A 128 -17.69 -33.90 14.20
N LEU A 129 -16.59 -33.95 14.99
CA LEU A 129 -16.68 -33.90 16.45
C LEU A 129 -17.20 -32.54 16.93
N GLU A 130 -16.74 -31.43 16.35
CA GLU A 130 -17.20 -30.07 16.62
C GLU A 130 -18.71 -29.98 16.44
N LYS A 131 -19.21 -30.45 15.28
CA LYS A 131 -20.63 -30.43 14.95
C LYS A 131 -21.44 -31.30 15.92
N GLN A 132 -20.99 -32.52 16.22
CA GLN A 132 -21.68 -33.43 17.14
C GLN A 132 -21.80 -32.81 18.54
N ILE A 133 -20.76 -32.22 19.09
CA ILE A 133 -20.81 -31.57 20.40
C ILE A 133 -21.79 -30.37 20.35
N SER A 134 -21.66 -29.50 19.34
CA SER A 134 -22.48 -28.28 19.22
C SER A 134 -23.97 -28.57 18.97
N GLU A 135 -24.32 -29.66 18.29
CA GLU A 135 -25.70 -30.10 18.08
C GLU A 135 -26.27 -30.82 19.29
N SER A 136 -25.41 -31.49 20.11
CA SER A 136 -25.82 -32.25 21.29
C SER A 136 -25.91 -31.39 22.54
N ILE A 137 -25.15 -30.32 22.68
CA ILE A 137 -25.07 -29.49 23.90
C ILE A 137 -25.50 -28.07 23.53
N LEU A 138 -26.63 -27.62 24.10
CA LEU A 138 -27.21 -26.29 23.83
C LEU A 138 -26.59 -25.20 24.74
N SER A 139 -26.34 -25.57 26.00
CA SER A 139 -25.75 -24.67 26.98
C SER A 139 -24.92 -25.48 28.01
N PRO A 140 -24.11 -24.81 28.87
CA PRO A 140 -23.39 -25.53 29.94
C PRO A 140 -24.26 -26.38 30.88
N GLU A 141 -25.59 -26.17 30.89
CA GLU A 141 -26.54 -26.83 31.78
C GLU A 141 -27.56 -27.65 31.00
N GLU A 142 -27.60 -27.58 29.68
CA GLU A 142 -28.66 -28.16 28.87
C GLU A 142 -28.11 -28.96 27.68
N MET A 143 -28.50 -30.27 27.65
CA MET A 143 -28.26 -31.15 26.52
C MET A 143 -29.50 -31.22 25.64
N ALA A 144 -29.32 -31.21 24.31
CA ALA A 144 -30.40 -31.30 23.33
C ALA A 144 -31.16 -32.64 23.43
N ASP A 145 -32.45 -32.62 23.22
CA ASP A 145 -33.28 -33.87 23.14
C ASP A 145 -32.76 -34.78 22.02
N THR A 146 -32.18 -34.22 20.96
CA THR A 146 -31.66 -34.90 19.79
C THR A 146 -30.25 -35.47 19.97
N ALA A 147 -29.63 -35.28 21.16
CA ALA A 147 -28.26 -35.75 21.42
C ALA A 147 -28.14 -37.29 21.33
N SER A 148 -29.21 -38.03 21.66
CA SER A 148 -29.35 -39.45 21.34
C SER A 148 -30.84 -39.83 21.19
N VAL A 149 -31.08 -40.92 20.48
CA VAL A 149 -32.44 -41.51 20.37
C VAL A 149 -32.97 -41.92 21.75
N THR A 150 -32.10 -42.47 22.59
CA THR A 150 -32.44 -42.89 23.96
C THR A 150 -32.87 -41.71 24.83
N LEU A 151 -32.12 -40.61 24.80
CA LEU A 151 -32.44 -39.39 25.54
C LEU A 151 -33.77 -38.80 25.12
N HIS A 152 -33.99 -38.71 23.79
CA HIS A 152 -35.26 -38.25 23.23
C HIS A 152 -36.44 -39.08 23.75
N ASP A 153 -36.35 -40.43 23.73
CA ASP A 153 -37.39 -41.32 24.21
C ASP A 153 -37.60 -41.21 25.72
N LEU A 154 -36.57 -41.09 26.51
CA LEU A 154 -36.67 -40.88 27.97
C LEU A 154 -37.41 -39.60 28.31
N ARG A 155 -36.99 -38.48 27.69
CA ARG A 155 -37.65 -37.18 27.91
C ARG A 155 -39.10 -37.14 27.43
N ARG A 156 -39.43 -37.83 26.32
CA ARG A 156 -40.79 -38.02 25.87
C ARG A 156 -41.63 -38.77 26.89
N LYS A 157 -41.10 -39.89 27.48
CA LYS A 157 -41.78 -40.67 28.52
C LYS A 157 -41.93 -39.85 29.81
N ILE A 158 -40.96 -39.05 30.18
CA ILE A 158 -41.06 -38.16 31.34
C ILE A 158 -42.19 -37.17 31.16
N ARG A 159 -42.23 -36.46 30.02
CA ARG A 159 -43.31 -35.50 29.69
C ARG A 159 -44.67 -36.17 29.71
N GLN A 160 -44.83 -37.32 29.08
CA GLN A 160 -46.11 -38.08 29.08
C GLN A 160 -46.53 -38.48 30.50
N THR A 161 -45.56 -38.88 31.33
CA THR A 161 -45.88 -39.27 32.74
C THR A 161 -46.25 -38.06 33.58
N GLU A 162 -45.55 -36.93 33.39
CA GLU A 162 -45.84 -35.63 34.04
C GLU A 162 -47.23 -35.13 33.69
N ASP A 163 -47.65 -35.21 32.41
CA ASP A 163 -48.97 -34.81 31.94
C ASP A 163 -50.03 -35.70 32.56
N SER A 164 -49.77 -37.02 32.67
CA SER A 164 -50.64 -37.97 33.33
C SER A 164 -50.83 -37.64 34.85
N ILE A 165 -49.72 -37.31 35.54
CA ILE A 165 -49.76 -36.90 36.93
C ILE A 165 -50.60 -35.63 37.11
N ARG A 166 -50.32 -34.61 36.27
CA ARG A 166 -51.04 -33.31 36.30
C ARG A 166 -52.53 -33.55 36.14
N THR A 167 -52.98 -34.39 35.16
CA THR A 167 -54.37 -34.69 34.91
C THR A 167 -55.00 -35.36 36.14
N LYS A 168 -54.28 -36.31 36.76
CA LYS A 168 -54.82 -37.00 37.99
C LYS A 168 -54.87 -36.01 39.16
N LEU A 169 -53.91 -35.19 39.38
CA LEU A 169 -53.90 -34.21 40.45
C LEU A 169 -54.92 -33.10 40.26
N ASP A 170 -55.12 -32.63 39.04
CA ASP A 170 -56.17 -31.67 38.70
C ASP A 170 -57.54 -32.22 39.03
N ASN A 171 -57.80 -33.53 38.75
CA ASN A 171 -59.03 -34.18 39.11
C ASN A 171 -59.22 -34.23 40.64
N ILE A 172 -58.16 -34.44 41.44
CA ILE A 172 -58.18 -34.40 42.91
C ILE A 172 -58.46 -32.98 43.41
N ILE A 173 -57.82 -31.97 42.83
CA ILE A 173 -58.03 -30.58 43.24
C ILE A 173 -59.41 -30.05 42.88
N ARG A 174 -59.94 -30.41 41.71
CA ARG A 174 -61.28 -29.99 41.28
C ARG A 174 -62.46 -30.78 41.95
N ASN A 175 -62.21 -31.88 42.63
CA ASN A 175 -63.17 -32.62 43.36
C ASN A 175 -63.68 -31.84 44.61
N SER A 176 -64.94 -31.51 44.67
CA SER A 176 -65.50 -30.68 45.72
C SER A 176 -65.35 -31.26 47.15
N THR A 177 -65.16 -32.58 47.26
CA THR A 177 -64.91 -33.24 48.53
C THR A 177 -63.47 -33.06 49.03
N THR A 178 -62.47 -33.31 48.12
CA THR A 178 -61.05 -33.27 48.50
C THR A 178 -60.52 -31.86 48.56
N ASN A 179 -61.07 -30.92 47.73
CA ASN A 179 -60.70 -29.50 47.75
C ASN A 179 -60.81 -28.84 49.13
N LYS A 180 -61.83 -29.24 49.90
CA LYS A 180 -62.00 -28.71 51.30
C LYS A 180 -60.84 -29.04 52.23
N PHE A 181 -60.08 -30.08 51.98
CA PHE A 181 -58.95 -30.51 52.82
C PHE A 181 -57.60 -29.85 52.37
N LEU A 182 -57.57 -29.27 51.17
CA LEU A 182 -56.36 -28.62 50.65
C LEU A 182 -56.13 -27.26 51.30
N GLN A 183 -54.91 -26.89 51.51
CA GLN A 183 -54.51 -25.52 51.92
C GLN A 183 -54.68 -24.58 50.78
N ASP A 184 -54.17 -25.00 49.60
CA ASP A 184 -54.23 -24.28 48.32
C ASP A 184 -54.59 -25.29 47.22
N ALA A 185 -55.36 -24.90 46.21
CA ALA A 185 -55.77 -25.72 45.07
C ALA A 185 -54.66 -25.73 43.98
N VAL A 186 -53.39 -26.06 44.35
CA VAL A 186 -52.19 -26.03 43.48
C VAL A 186 -51.42 -27.36 43.57
N VAL A 187 -50.82 -27.76 42.49
CA VAL A 187 -49.85 -28.85 42.46
C VAL A 187 -48.48 -28.29 42.85
N SER A 188 -47.77 -28.94 43.77
CA SER A 188 -46.42 -28.56 44.18
C SER A 188 -45.40 -29.67 43.91
N LEU A 189 -44.16 -29.31 43.72
CA LEU A 189 -43.05 -30.26 43.66
C LEU A 189 -42.25 -30.26 44.98
N ARG A 190 -42.12 -31.42 45.64
CA ARG A 190 -41.33 -31.61 46.86
C ARG A 190 -40.46 -32.86 46.71
N ASN A 191 -39.17 -32.73 46.99
CA ASN A 191 -38.21 -33.83 46.89
C ASN A 191 -38.32 -34.58 45.56
N GLY A 192 -38.56 -33.85 44.43
CA GLY A 192 -38.73 -34.44 43.09
C GLY A 192 -40.06 -35.15 42.82
N ARG A 193 -41.04 -35.03 43.71
CA ARG A 193 -42.39 -35.65 43.60
C ARG A 193 -43.49 -34.63 43.51
N TYR A 194 -44.45 -34.87 42.68
CA TYR A 194 -45.64 -34.07 42.58
C TYR A 194 -46.57 -34.36 43.75
N VAL A 195 -46.92 -33.35 44.54
CA VAL A 195 -47.67 -33.40 45.77
C VAL A 195 -48.78 -32.34 45.80
N VAL A 196 -49.80 -32.54 46.69
CA VAL A 196 -50.82 -31.54 47.00
C VAL A 196 -50.64 -31.01 48.43
N PRO A 197 -50.76 -29.68 48.66
CA PRO A 197 -50.74 -29.13 50.00
C PRO A 197 -52.02 -29.31 50.75
N VAL A 198 -52.00 -30.16 51.83
CA VAL A 198 -53.12 -30.48 52.66
C VAL A 198 -53.03 -29.79 54.01
N ARG A 199 -54.10 -29.25 54.57
CA ARG A 199 -54.10 -28.68 55.90
C ARG A 199 -53.74 -29.75 56.91
N ALA A 200 -52.91 -29.49 57.86
CA ALA A 200 -52.34 -30.43 58.82
C ALA A 200 -53.45 -31.18 59.61
N GLU A 201 -54.63 -30.54 59.91
CA GLU A 201 -55.79 -31.09 60.53
C GLU A 201 -56.50 -32.18 59.71
N TYR A 202 -56.40 -32.15 58.39
CA TYR A 202 -56.99 -33.11 57.41
C TYR A 202 -55.97 -34.09 56.80
N ARG A 203 -54.76 -34.23 57.44
CA ARG A 203 -53.69 -35.12 56.98
C ARG A 203 -54.09 -36.58 56.67
N GLY A 204 -55.13 -37.07 57.33
CA GLY A 204 -55.64 -38.43 57.17
C GLY A 204 -56.71 -38.56 56.08
N GLU A 205 -57.33 -37.48 55.66
CA GLU A 205 -58.50 -37.51 54.72
C GLU A 205 -58.07 -37.61 53.28
N VAL A 206 -56.81 -37.14 52.88
CA VAL A 206 -56.21 -37.35 51.56
C VAL A 206 -55.28 -38.56 51.68
N GLY A 207 -55.76 -39.73 51.13
CA GLY A 207 -54.92 -40.95 51.13
C GLY A 207 -53.60 -40.72 50.34
N GLY A 208 -52.47 -40.97 50.95
CA GLY A 208 -51.17 -40.81 50.28
C GLY A 208 -49.97 -40.79 51.24
N VAL A 209 -48.78 -40.50 50.70
CA VAL A 209 -47.52 -40.43 51.46
C VAL A 209 -47.13 -38.95 51.73
N ILE A 210 -46.79 -38.64 52.96
CA ILE A 210 -46.29 -37.32 53.35
C ILE A 210 -44.83 -37.19 53.02
N HIS A 211 -44.47 -36.17 52.23
CA HIS A 211 -43.08 -35.92 51.83
C HIS A 211 -42.46 -34.70 52.44
N ASP A 212 -43.27 -33.74 52.87
CA ASP A 212 -42.76 -32.51 53.51
C ASP A 212 -43.82 -31.89 54.40
N VAL A 213 -43.39 -30.99 55.30
CA VAL A 213 -44.27 -30.21 56.19
C VAL A 213 -43.80 -28.77 56.13
N SER A 214 -44.74 -27.82 56.07
CA SER A 214 -44.39 -26.39 56.05
C SER A 214 -43.68 -25.99 57.36
N SER A 215 -42.88 -24.92 57.26
CA SER A 215 -42.12 -24.40 58.43
C SER A 215 -42.98 -24.07 59.63
N THR A 216 -44.27 -23.73 59.44
CA THR A 216 -45.25 -23.44 60.47
C THR A 216 -45.97 -24.69 60.98
N GLY A 217 -45.81 -25.84 60.35
CA GLY A 217 -46.53 -27.06 60.63
C GLY A 217 -48.00 -27.09 60.22
N ALA A 218 -48.56 -26.03 59.64
CA ALA A 218 -49.95 -25.88 59.26
C ALA A 218 -50.31 -26.60 57.94
N THR A 219 -49.35 -26.92 57.06
CA THR A 219 -49.53 -27.55 55.78
C THR A 219 -48.64 -28.78 55.64
N VAL A 220 -49.20 -29.87 55.20
CA VAL A 220 -48.55 -31.14 54.88
C VAL A 220 -48.59 -31.40 53.44
N PHE A 221 -47.41 -31.65 52.78
CA PHE A 221 -47.35 -31.98 51.38
C PHE A 221 -47.55 -33.51 51.19
N VAL A 222 -48.68 -33.86 50.65
CA VAL A 222 -49.10 -35.25 50.47
C VAL A 222 -48.92 -35.66 49.01
N GLU A 223 -48.28 -36.77 48.72
CA GLU A 223 -48.34 -37.48 47.45
C GLU A 223 -49.57 -38.38 47.47
N PRO A 224 -50.58 -38.03 46.65
CA PRO A 224 -51.78 -38.87 46.64
C PRO A 224 -51.52 -40.28 46.09
N THR A 225 -52.15 -41.32 46.62
CA THR A 225 -52.02 -42.72 46.22
C THR A 225 -52.18 -42.93 44.72
N ALA A 226 -53.04 -42.12 44.07
CA ALA A 226 -53.27 -42.20 42.59
C ALA A 226 -52.05 -41.82 41.77
N VAL A 227 -51.04 -41.11 42.29
CA VAL A 227 -49.84 -40.64 41.56
C VAL A 227 -48.53 -41.24 42.09
N VAL A 228 -48.54 -42.02 43.20
CA VAL A 228 -47.31 -42.59 43.82
C VAL A 228 -46.52 -43.42 42.82
N GLU A 229 -47.16 -44.31 42.08
CA GLU A 229 -46.47 -45.13 41.06
C GLU A 229 -45.92 -44.29 39.90
N ALA A 230 -46.65 -43.28 39.45
CA ALA A 230 -46.20 -42.37 38.37
C ALA A 230 -45.02 -41.47 38.80
N ASN A 231 -45.06 -40.98 40.05
CA ASN A 231 -43.93 -40.22 40.61
C ASN A 231 -42.68 -41.12 40.75
N ALA A 232 -42.83 -42.36 41.23
CA ALA A 232 -41.71 -43.30 41.28
C ALA A 232 -41.16 -43.59 39.88
N ARG A 233 -42.03 -43.67 38.87
CA ARG A 233 -41.61 -43.84 37.45
C ARG A 233 -40.86 -42.65 36.91
N ILE A 234 -41.27 -41.42 37.25
CA ILE A 234 -40.53 -40.23 36.87
C ILE A 234 -39.14 -40.23 37.47
N MET A 235 -39.02 -40.54 38.75
CA MET A 235 -37.70 -40.60 39.39
C MET A 235 -36.79 -41.65 38.73
N GLN A 236 -37.31 -42.79 38.38
CA GLN A 236 -36.58 -43.82 37.62
C GLN A 236 -36.15 -43.32 36.24
N LEU A 237 -37.07 -42.68 35.51
CA LEU A 237 -36.79 -42.13 34.18
C LEU A 237 -35.74 -41.01 34.22
N ARG A 238 -35.79 -40.15 35.23
CA ARG A 238 -34.78 -39.09 35.43
C ARG A 238 -33.42 -39.66 35.79
N ALA A 239 -33.34 -40.74 36.59
CA ALA A 239 -32.10 -41.44 36.85
C ALA A 239 -31.51 -42.03 35.55
N GLN A 240 -32.33 -42.65 34.70
CA GLN A 240 -31.93 -43.17 33.38
C GLN A 240 -31.51 -42.04 32.43
N GLU A 241 -32.21 -40.91 32.47
CA GLU A 241 -31.80 -39.70 31.72
C GLU A 241 -30.41 -39.25 32.12
N GLN A 242 -30.12 -39.19 33.45
CA GLN A 242 -28.81 -38.78 33.92
C GLN A 242 -27.70 -39.78 33.56
N GLU A 243 -28.01 -41.10 33.60
CA GLU A 243 -27.07 -42.13 33.14
C GLU A 243 -26.78 -41.99 31.65
N GLU A 244 -27.78 -41.70 30.81
CA GLU A 244 -27.61 -41.52 29.38
C GLU A 244 -26.81 -40.22 29.07
N ILE A 245 -27.10 -39.14 29.78
CA ILE A 245 -26.28 -37.90 29.70
C ILE A 245 -24.83 -38.20 30.01
N THR A 246 -24.56 -38.88 31.12
CA THR A 246 -23.20 -39.28 31.53
C THR A 246 -22.54 -40.16 30.48
N ARG A 247 -23.26 -41.09 29.86
CA ARG A 247 -22.77 -41.94 28.78
C ARG A 247 -22.35 -41.09 27.54
N ILE A 248 -23.16 -40.11 27.15
CA ILE A 248 -22.89 -39.23 26.04
C ILE A 248 -21.64 -38.38 26.32
N LEU A 249 -21.57 -37.77 27.53
CA LEU A 249 -20.41 -36.97 27.97
C LEU A 249 -19.13 -37.81 27.98
N THR A 250 -19.20 -39.07 28.49
CA THR A 250 -18.09 -40.01 28.51
C THR A 250 -17.59 -40.33 27.10
N SER A 251 -18.56 -40.53 26.15
CA SER A 251 -18.22 -40.78 24.74
C SER A 251 -17.47 -39.59 24.13
N PHE A 252 -17.96 -38.36 24.30
CA PHE A 252 -17.27 -37.16 23.80
C PHE A 252 -15.91 -36.96 24.48
N SER A 253 -15.85 -37.14 25.80
CA SER A 253 -14.61 -37.03 26.58
C SER A 253 -13.52 -38.02 26.09
N THR A 254 -13.90 -39.24 25.77
CA THR A 254 -13.00 -40.27 25.24
C THR A 254 -12.47 -39.86 23.86
N GLN A 255 -13.36 -39.36 22.97
CA GLN A 255 -12.94 -38.86 21.65
C GLN A 255 -11.99 -37.66 21.77
N VAL A 256 -12.32 -36.67 22.62
CA VAL A 256 -11.48 -35.52 22.91
C VAL A 256 -10.12 -35.94 23.45
N GLY A 257 -10.12 -36.86 24.44
CA GLY A 257 -8.89 -37.36 25.05
C GLY A 257 -7.95 -38.08 24.05
N SER A 258 -8.51 -38.76 23.05
CA SER A 258 -7.73 -39.41 21.99
C SER A 258 -6.98 -38.43 21.11
N LEU A 259 -7.46 -37.17 21.01
CA LEU A 259 -6.87 -36.12 20.19
C LEU A 259 -5.79 -35.28 20.90
N GLU A 260 -5.52 -35.52 22.20
CA GLU A 260 -4.73 -34.63 23.05
C GLU A 260 -3.37 -34.22 22.45
N PRO A 261 -2.50 -35.13 21.94
CA PRO A 261 -1.21 -34.72 21.41
C PRO A 261 -1.38 -33.74 20.19
N GLN A 262 -2.27 -34.07 19.27
CA GLN A 262 -2.51 -33.30 18.08
C GLN A 262 -3.25 -31.98 18.41
N PHE A 263 -4.16 -32.01 19.35
CA PHE A 263 -4.89 -30.85 19.82
C PHE A 263 -3.96 -29.81 20.44
N THR A 264 -3.02 -30.23 21.30
CA THR A 264 -2.06 -29.33 21.95
C THR A 264 -1.19 -28.65 20.90
N TYR A 265 -0.69 -29.39 19.90
CA TYR A 265 0.11 -28.86 18.82
C TYR A 265 -0.66 -27.82 17.98
N SER A 266 -1.92 -28.13 17.65
CA SER A 266 -2.82 -27.23 16.92
C SER A 266 -3.17 -25.97 17.73
N TYR A 267 -3.33 -26.13 19.04
CA TYR A 267 -3.62 -25.01 19.93
C TYR A 267 -2.44 -24.05 20.01
N ASP A 268 -1.22 -24.55 20.17
CA ASP A 268 -0.01 -23.71 20.18
C ASP A 268 0.22 -23.02 18.83
N ALA A 269 -0.04 -23.69 17.71
CA ALA A 269 -0.02 -23.08 16.37
C ALA A 269 -1.08 -21.99 16.22
N MET A 270 -2.30 -22.23 16.72
CA MET A 270 -3.39 -21.24 16.71
C MET A 270 -3.02 -19.96 17.48
N LEU A 271 -2.36 -20.08 18.65
CA LEU A 271 -1.90 -18.92 19.40
C LEU A 271 -0.87 -18.09 18.62
N LYS A 272 0.09 -18.76 17.95
CA LYS A 272 1.07 -18.09 17.10
C LYS A 272 0.40 -17.40 15.91
N ILE A 273 -0.59 -18.04 15.29
CA ILE A 273 -1.37 -17.43 14.21
C ILE A 273 -2.15 -16.20 14.71
N ASP A 274 -2.76 -16.24 15.90
CA ASP A 274 -3.45 -15.10 16.51
C ASP A 274 -2.48 -13.95 16.77
N LEU A 275 -1.26 -14.23 17.23
CA LEU A 275 -0.21 -13.23 17.42
C LEU A 275 0.14 -12.54 16.10
N LEU A 276 0.36 -13.31 15.04
CA LEU A 276 0.67 -12.77 13.70
C LEU A 276 -0.52 -12.03 13.11
N LEU A 277 -1.74 -12.51 13.32
CA LEU A 277 -2.96 -11.80 12.91
C LEU A 277 -3.10 -10.46 13.61
N ALA A 278 -2.77 -10.37 14.90
CA ALA A 278 -2.81 -9.10 15.65
C ALA A 278 -1.78 -8.10 15.09
N LYS A 279 -0.52 -8.54 14.83
CA LYS A 279 0.51 -7.71 14.17
C LYS A 279 0.05 -7.25 12.78
N ALA A 280 -0.50 -8.14 11.97
CA ALA A 280 -0.97 -7.84 10.62
C ALA A 280 -2.20 -6.90 10.62
N ARG A 281 -3.15 -7.06 11.54
CA ARG A 281 -4.28 -6.13 11.72
C ARG A 281 -3.79 -4.73 12.06
N LEU A 282 -2.80 -4.62 12.95
CA LEU A 282 -2.17 -3.34 13.28
C LEU A 282 -1.51 -2.72 12.04
N ALA A 283 -0.84 -3.53 11.22
CA ALA A 283 -0.23 -3.08 9.97
C ALA A 283 -1.26 -2.51 8.99
N VAL A 284 -2.41 -3.18 8.79
CA VAL A 284 -3.52 -2.67 7.98
C VAL A 284 -4.08 -1.37 8.56
N GLU A 285 -4.28 -1.30 9.88
CA GLU A 285 -4.71 -0.06 10.53
C GLU A 285 -3.76 1.10 10.30
N GLN A 286 -2.44 0.87 10.28
CA GLN A 286 -1.43 1.91 10.16
C GLN A 286 -0.99 2.18 8.71
N ASN A 287 -1.49 1.45 7.71
CA ASN A 287 -0.96 1.39 6.36
C ASN A 287 0.57 1.15 6.39
N ALA A 288 0.97 0.11 7.10
CA ALA A 288 2.35 -0.27 7.31
C ALA A 288 2.83 -1.24 6.23
N PHE A 289 4.12 -1.17 5.92
CA PHE A 289 4.79 -2.04 4.96
C PHE A 289 5.97 -2.73 5.61
N MET A 290 6.38 -3.85 5.03
CA MET A 290 7.58 -4.56 5.43
C MET A 290 8.82 -3.78 4.98
N PRO A 291 9.69 -3.33 5.89
CA PRO A 291 10.97 -2.75 5.52
C PRO A 291 11.98 -3.83 5.14
N ALA A 292 13.01 -3.45 4.39
CA ALA A 292 14.22 -4.27 4.29
C ALA A 292 15.04 -4.13 5.57
N VAL A 293 15.68 -5.22 6.03
CA VAL A 293 16.62 -5.18 7.17
C VAL A 293 18.04 -5.11 6.61
N SER A 294 18.79 -4.08 7.00
CA SER A 294 20.17 -3.86 6.55
C SER A 294 21.14 -4.89 7.13
N ASP A 295 22.13 -5.29 6.36
CA ASP A 295 23.28 -6.09 6.83
C ASP A 295 24.37 -5.22 7.46
N THR A 296 24.28 -3.90 7.34
CA THR A 296 25.21 -2.91 7.90
C THR A 296 24.48 -1.98 8.84
N VAL A 297 25.23 -1.28 9.70
CA VAL A 297 24.64 -0.31 10.64
C VAL A 297 24.18 0.94 9.88
N HIS A 298 23.02 0.81 9.25
CA HIS A 298 22.40 1.83 8.40
C HIS A 298 20.89 1.65 8.36
N PHE A 299 20.15 2.75 8.47
CA PHE A 299 18.70 2.74 8.21
C PHE A 299 18.29 3.93 7.33
N LYS A 300 17.21 3.74 6.57
CA LYS A 300 16.59 4.75 5.72
C LYS A 300 15.07 4.61 5.78
N LEU A 301 14.41 5.55 6.39
CA LEU A 301 12.97 5.61 6.55
C LEU A 301 12.40 6.61 5.54
N ASN A 302 11.66 6.12 4.56
CA ASN A 302 11.02 6.93 3.53
C ASN A 302 9.55 7.16 3.88
N LYS A 303 9.09 8.42 3.89
CA LYS A 303 7.71 8.80 4.24
C LYS A 303 7.23 8.17 5.55
N ALA A 304 8.11 8.13 6.54
CA ALA A 304 7.85 7.57 7.85
C ALA A 304 6.80 8.38 8.62
N ARG A 305 5.86 7.71 9.25
CA ARG A 305 4.78 8.31 10.04
C ARG A 305 4.82 7.77 11.46
N HIS A 306 4.64 8.64 12.43
CA HIS A 306 4.56 8.21 13.81
C HIS A 306 3.26 7.40 14.06
N PRO A 307 3.33 6.14 14.52
CA PRO A 307 2.18 5.22 14.57
C PRO A 307 1.08 5.63 15.54
N LEU A 308 1.37 6.48 16.51
CA LEU A 308 0.42 6.94 17.54
C LEU A 308 -0.23 8.28 17.21
N ILE A 309 0.18 8.95 16.13
CA ILE A 309 -0.46 10.19 15.66
C ILE A 309 -1.57 9.84 14.66
N ASP A 310 -2.67 10.58 14.73
CA ASP A 310 -3.80 10.40 13.81
C ASP A 310 -3.34 10.48 12.34
N LYS A 311 -3.79 9.52 11.53
CA LYS A 311 -3.41 9.40 10.11
C LYS A 311 -3.68 10.64 9.26
N LYS A 312 -4.68 11.46 9.65
CA LYS A 312 -5.04 12.69 8.93
C LYS A 312 -4.17 13.87 9.32
N LYS A 313 -3.49 13.77 10.45
CA LYS A 313 -2.67 14.86 11.03
C LYS A 313 -1.19 14.59 10.92
N VAL A 314 -0.77 13.31 10.86
CA VAL A 314 0.63 12.94 10.82
C VAL A 314 1.25 13.39 9.49
N VAL A 315 2.37 14.08 9.58
CA VAL A 315 3.18 14.48 8.43
C VAL A 315 4.29 13.46 8.24
N PRO A 316 4.43 12.86 7.04
CA PRO A 316 5.49 11.91 6.77
C PRO A 316 6.86 12.61 6.74
N VAL A 317 7.88 11.93 7.28
CA VAL A 317 9.27 12.41 7.30
C VAL A 317 10.20 11.40 6.65
N ASP A 318 11.26 11.90 6.03
CA ASP A 318 12.33 11.08 5.47
C ASP A 318 13.55 11.21 6.40
N ILE A 319 14.09 10.07 6.87
CA ILE A 319 15.22 10.03 7.83
C ILE A 319 16.17 8.93 7.37
N GLU A 320 17.45 9.27 7.24
CA GLU A 320 18.50 8.31 6.88
C GLU A 320 19.68 8.49 7.83
N LEU A 321 20.37 7.39 8.19
CA LEU A 321 21.59 7.39 9.00
C LEU A 321 22.44 6.16 8.69
N GLY A 322 23.76 6.31 8.78
CA GLY A 322 24.71 5.21 8.61
C GLY A 322 25.22 5.00 7.19
N SER A 323 24.74 5.79 6.20
CA SER A 323 25.25 5.75 4.81
C SER A 323 26.36 6.80 4.59
N GLU A 324 25.99 8.05 4.37
CA GLU A 324 26.91 9.17 4.14
C GLU A 324 27.30 9.86 5.45
N TYR A 325 26.45 9.76 6.46
CA TYR A 325 26.65 10.39 7.78
C TYR A 325 26.16 9.48 8.90
N ASP A 326 26.87 9.55 10.02
CA ASP A 326 26.58 8.80 11.26
C ASP A 326 25.79 9.62 12.27
N THR A 327 25.72 10.94 12.09
CA THR A 327 25.15 11.86 13.07
C THR A 327 24.22 12.87 12.40
N LEU A 328 22.97 12.95 12.91
CA LEU A 328 21.98 13.93 12.48
C LEU A 328 21.67 14.91 13.59
N VAL A 329 22.00 16.20 13.40
CA VAL A 329 21.71 17.29 14.34
C VAL A 329 20.48 18.03 13.88
N ILE A 330 19.35 17.88 14.61
CA ILE A 330 18.06 18.48 14.25
C ILE A 330 17.90 19.81 14.99
N THR A 331 17.68 20.88 14.23
CA THR A 331 17.56 22.24 14.75
C THR A 331 16.19 22.84 14.41
N GLY A 332 15.81 23.92 15.09
CA GLY A 332 14.52 24.59 14.87
C GLY A 332 13.71 24.79 16.16
N PRO A 333 12.50 25.36 16.08
CA PRO A 333 11.65 25.60 17.25
C PRO A 333 11.16 24.28 17.89
N ASN A 334 10.93 24.27 19.21
CA ASN A 334 10.49 23.07 19.94
C ASN A 334 9.14 22.56 19.44
N THR A 335 8.25 23.44 19.02
CA THR A 335 6.95 23.10 18.43
C THR A 335 7.06 22.51 17.03
N GLY A 336 8.23 22.50 16.41
CA GLY A 336 8.45 22.07 15.01
C GLY A 336 8.40 20.56 14.75
N GLY A 337 8.37 19.72 15.79
CA GLY A 337 8.36 18.26 15.65
C GLY A 337 9.72 17.57 15.77
N LYS A 338 10.74 18.24 16.31
CA LYS A 338 12.09 17.68 16.55
C LYS A 338 12.03 16.37 17.34
N THR A 339 11.43 16.39 18.53
CA THR A 339 11.24 15.23 19.41
C THR A 339 10.44 14.12 18.74
N VAL A 340 9.41 14.48 17.96
CA VAL A 340 8.59 13.50 17.21
C VAL A 340 9.43 12.79 16.14
N SER A 341 10.29 13.51 15.44
CA SER A 341 11.20 12.91 14.41
C SER A 341 12.20 11.94 15.07
N LEU A 342 12.80 12.31 16.20
CA LEU A 342 13.65 11.44 17.01
C LEU A 342 12.90 10.16 17.41
N LYS A 343 11.73 10.32 18.06
CA LYS A 343 10.89 9.19 18.47
C LYS A 343 10.48 8.32 17.31
N THR A 344 10.13 8.92 16.16
CA THR A 344 9.73 8.16 14.96
C THR A 344 10.86 7.26 14.48
N ALA A 345 12.09 7.77 14.39
CA ALA A 345 13.25 6.99 13.96
C ALA A 345 13.51 5.79 14.90
N GLY A 346 13.58 6.04 16.21
CA GLY A 346 13.81 4.97 17.19
C GLY A 346 12.65 3.97 17.26
N LEU A 347 11.40 4.46 17.31
CA LEU A 347 10.22 3.61 17.41
C LEU A 347 10.03 2.70 16.21
N LEU A 348 10.23 3.19 14.98
CA LEU A 348 10.02 2.36 13.78
C LEU A 348 11.09 1.27 13.63
N ASN A 349 12.37 1.56 13.94
CA ASN A 349 13.40 0.52 13.99
C ASN A 349 13.09 -0.51 15.10
N ALA A 350 12.72 -0.04 16.30
CA ALA A 350 12.33 -0.95 17.37
C ALA A 350 11.08 -1.79 17.00
N MET A 351 10.04 -1.22 16.38
CA MET A 351 8.87 -1.97 15.91
C MET A 351 9.26 -3.09 14.95
N ALA A 352 10.16 -2.83 14.00
CA ALA A 352 10.63 -3.85 13.05
C ALA A 352 11.34 -4.99 13.80
N GLN A 353 12.17 -4.70 14.76
CA GLN A 353 12.87 -5.68 15.59
C GLN A 353 11.94 -6.54 16.45
N TYR A 354 10.70 -6.06 16.71
CA TYR A 354 9.62 -6.84 17.33
C TYR A 354 8.74 -7.56 16.29
N GLY A 355 9.14 -7.58 15.01
CA GLY A 355 8.42 -8.22 13.92
C GLY A 355 7.14 -7.50 13.51
N PHE A 356 6.99 -6.20 13.79
CA PHE A 356 5.89 -5.37 13.29
C PHE A 356 6.27 -4.71 11.95
N LEU A 357 5.36 -4.68 11.02
CA LEU A 357 5.49 -3.84 9.83
C LEU A 357 5.41 -2.37 10.26
N ILE A 358 6.10 -1.48 9.52
CA ILE A 358 6.23 -0.07 9.91
C ILE A 358 5.40 0.85 9.02
N PRO A 359 4.80 1.93 9.56
CA PRO A 359 4.04 2.92 8.79
C PRO A 359 4.96 3.87 8.01
N ALA A 360 5.72 3.30 7.06
CA ALA A 360 6.64 3.97 6.16
C ALA A 360 6.47 3.45 4.73
N HIS A 361 7.16 4.03 3.76
CA HIS A 361 7.13 3.53 2.38
C HIS A 361 7.85 2.18 2.26
N GLU A 362 7.43 1.31 1.34
CA GLU A 362 8.00 -0.04 1.13
C GLU A 362 9.51 -0.07 0.84
N SER A 363 10.04 1.03 0.28
CA SER A 363 11.48 1.19 0.05
C SER A 363 12.28 1.56 1.30
N SER A 364 11.69 1.53 2.49
CA SER A 364 12.37 1.82 3.74
C SER A 364 13.27 0.67 4.15
N ILE A 365 14.39 1.01 4.78
CA ILE A 365 15.39 0.10 5.29
C ILE A 365 15.51 0.36 6.80
N VAL A 366 15.47 -0.68 7.61
CA VAL A 366 15.70 -0.63 9.05
C VAL A 366 17.04 -1.27 9.41
N CYS A 367 17.55 -0.94 10.58
CA CYS A 367 18.77 -1.51 11.11
C CYS A 367 18.44 -2.32 12.38
N HIS A 368 19.06 -3.47 12.50
CA HIS A 368 19.09 -4.22 13.75
C HIS A 368 20.07 -3.56 14.72
N PHE A 369 19.55 -3.08 15.86
CA PHE A 369 20.38 -2.45 16.89
C PHE A 369 20.48 -3.36 18.12
N ASP A 370 21.71 -3.47 18.65
CA ASP A 370 21.95 -4.17 19.91
C ASP A 370 21.33 -3.43 21.10
N GLU A 371 21.40 -2.07 21.08
CA GLU A 371 20.86 -1.20 22.13
C GLU A 371 20.28 0.08 21.55
N TYR A 372 19.18 0.54 22.17
CA TYR A 372 18.57 1.85 21.98
C TYR A 372 18.87 2.72 23.19
N LEU A 373 19.72 3.74 23.04
CA LEU A 373 20.16 4.63 24.08
C LEU A 373 19.43 5.97 23.95
N VAL A 374 18.56 6.28 24.90
CA VAL A 374 17.58 7.37 24.72
C VAL A 374 17.60 8.32 25.90
N ASP A 375 17.83 9.61 25.62
CA ASP A 375 17.60 10.72 26.52
C ASP A 375 16.58 11.67 25.89
N ILE A 376 15.29 11.37 26.05
CA ILE A 376 14.13 12.14 25.54
C ILE A 376 13.14 12.36 26.68
N GLY A 377 12.68 13.58 26.85
CA GLY A 377 11.57 13.95 27.75
C GLY A 377 11.97 14.94 28.83
N ASP A 378 11.03 15.85 29.17
CA ASP A 378 11.11 16.80 30.29
C ASP A 378 10.68 16.08 31.56
N GLU A 379 11.56 16.03 32.55
CA GLU A 379 11.19 15.68 33.93
C GLU A 379 10.44 16.84 34.57
N GLN A 380 9.21 17.13 34.17
CA GLN A 380 8.31 18.06 34.84
C GLN A 380 7.65 17.44 36.09
N SER A 381 8.14 16.33 36.61
CA SER A 381 7.65 15.78 37.86
C SER A 381 8.23 16.57 39.03
N ILE A 382 7.35 17.26 39.75
CA ILE A 382 7.61 18.09 40.93
C ILE A 382 8.30 17.30 42.08
N GLU A 383 8.38 15.99 41.97
CA GLU A 383 8.88 15.11 43.05
C GLU A 383 10.39 14.83 43.03
N GLN A 384 11.14 15.20 41.97
CA GLN A 384 12.59 15.02 41.88
C GLN A 384 13.30 16.38 41.79
N SER A 385 13.83 16.84 42.90
CA SER A 385 14.51 18.12 43.07
C SER A 385 15.94 18.23 42.51
N LEU A 386 16.33 17.36 41.59
CA LEU A 386 17.56 17.50 40.79
C LEU A 386 17.24 18.44 39.60
N SER A 387 18.11 19.45 39.36
CA SER A 387 17.93 20.30 38.19
C SER A 387 17.83 19.41 36.93
N THR A 388 16.98 19.80 35.97
CA THR A 388 16.79 19.11 34.68
C THR A 388 18.13 18.77 34.02
N PHE A 389 19.11 19.66 34.08
CA PHE A 389 20.48 19.46 33.59
C PHE A 389 21.17 18.26 34.24
N SER A 390 21.12 18.15 35.61
CA SER A 390 21.79 17.03 36.31
C SER A 390 21.16 15.67 35.97
N GLY A 391 19.85 15.63 35.75
CA GLY A 391 19.12 14.44 35.32
C GLY A 391 19.56 13.98 33.95
N HIS A 392 19.63 14.90 32.97
CA HIS A 392 20.15 14.62 31.61
C HIS A 392 21.59 14.12 31.64
N MET A 393 22.50 14.83 32.38
CA MET A 393 23.90 14.44 32.46
C MET A 393 24.10 13.06 33.09
N LYS A 394 23.29 12.67 34.08
CA LYS A 394 23.35 11.33 34.64
C LYS A 394 22.95 10.25 33.63
N ARG A 395 21.89 10.48 32.85
CA ARG A 395 21.49 9.55 31.77
C ARG A 395 22.54 9.48 30.68
N ILE A 396 23.04 10.65 30.24
CA ILE A 396 24.11 10.71 29.21
C ILE A 396 25.39 10.00 29.68
N SER A 397 25.75 10.09 30.98
CA SER A 397 26.86 9.32 31.53
C SER A 397 26.63 7.80 31.34
N GLY A 398 25.45 7.29 31.65
CA GLY A 398 25.12 5.89 31.41
C GLY A 398 25.12 5.51 29.91
N ILE A 399 24.66 6.41 29.06
CA ILE A 399 24.69 6.24 27.58
C ILE A 399 26.13 6.12 27.09
N LEU A 400 27.05 6.98 27.57
CA LEU A 400 28.47 6.95 27.21
C LEU A 400 29.17 5.65 27.61
N ASP A 401 28.74 5.00 28.70
CA ASP A 401 29.26 3.71 29.16
C ASP A 401 28.79 2.52 28.27
N LEU A 402 27.59 2.63 27.67
CA LEU A 402 26.94 1.56 26.89
C LEU A 402 27.07 1.75 25.36
N ALA A 403 27.38 2.95 24.90
CA ALA A 403 27.44 3.24 23.47
C ALA A 403 28.54 2.46 22.76
N GLY A 404 28.23 1.94 21.59
CA GLY A 404 29.15 1.15 20.76
C GLY A 404 28.66 1.02 19.33
N HIS A 405 29.32 0.13 18.58
CA HIS A 405 28.87 -0.21 17.24
C HIS A 405 27.49 -0.91 17.31
N ALA A 406 26.62 -0.64 16.32
CA ALA A 406 25.23 -1.12 16.28
C ALA A 406 24.34 -0.60 17.44
N THR A 407 24.66 0.58 18.01
CA THR A 407 23.75 1.29 18.92
C THR A 407 23.11 2.49 18.24
N LEU A 408 21.85 2.77 18.56
CA LEU A 408 21.16 3.99 18.16
C LEU A 408 21.01 4.89 19.37
N THR A 409 21.66 6.06 19.34
CA THR A 409 21.61 7.04 20.42
C THR A 409 20.74 8.23 20.01
N LEU A 410 19.72 8.53 20.83
CA LEU A 410 18.74 9.59 20.60
C LEU A 410 18.78 10.58 21.76
N LEU A 411 19.22 11.82 21.49
CA LEU A 411 19.40 12.86 22.49
C LEU A 411 18.50 14.05 22.18
N ASP A 412 17.58 14.38 23.09
CA ASP A 412 16.71 15.54 22.92
C ASP A 412 17.24 16.72 23.76
N GLU A 413 17.22 17.92 23.19
CA GLU A 413 17.66 19.18 23.82
C GLU A 413 19.08 19.11 24.43
N LEU A 414 20.02 18.48 23.70
CA LEU A 414 21.37 18.23 24.18
C LEU A 414 22.08 19.53 24.62
N GLY A 415 22.56 19.55 25.88
CA GLY A 415 23.25 20.66 26.52
C GLY A 415 22.34 21.71 27.18
N ALA A 416 21.02 21.59 27.10
CA ALA A 416 20.08 22.52 27.70
C ALA A 416 20.15 22.53 29.25
N GLY A 417 19.76 23.64 29.87
CA GLY A 417 19.63 23.77 31.33
C GLY A 417 20.88 24.26 32.06
N THR A 418 21.93 24.71 31.34
CA THR A 418 23.13 25.32 31.91
C THR A 418 23.51 26.61 31.15
N ASP A 419 24.67 27.18 31.43
CA ASP A 419 25.23 28.29 30.64
C ASP A 419 25.34 27.89 29.18
N PRO A 420 24.86 28.72 28.23
CA PRO A 420 24.84 28.36 26.80
C PRO A 420 26.19 27.98 26.22
N ALA A 421 27.29 28.67 26.60
CA ALA A 421 28.60 28.36 26.05
C ALA A 421 29.17 27.04 26.61
N GLU A 422 28.97 26.79 27.92
CA GLU A 422 29.36 25.52 28.55
C GLU A 422 28.50 24.36 28.03
N GLY A 423 27.19 24.54 27.87
CA GLY A 423 26.27 23.56 27.37
C GLY A 423 26.60 23.16 25.92
N ALA A 424 26.86 24.11 25.04
CA ALA A 424 27.27 23.87 23.66
C ALA A 424 28.59 23.11 23.56
N ALA A 425 29.63 23.53 24.33
CA ALA A 425 30.93 22.88 24.33
C ALA A 425 30.84 21.42 24.83
N LEU A 426 30.04 21.19 25.89
CA LEU A 426 29.81 19.85 26.43
C LEU A 426 29.04 18.98 25.41
N ALA A 427 28.04 19.53 24.76
CA ALA A 427 27.25 18.83 23.74
C ALA A 427 28.10 18.36 22.55
N VAL A 428 28.99 19.23 22.02
CA VAL A 428 29.93 18.84 20.96
C VAL A 428 30.84 17.71 21.44
N SER A 429 31.40 17.81 22.65
CA SER A 429 32.30 16.78 23.20
C SER A 429 31.61 15.43 23.40
N ILE A 430 30.35 15.44 23.84
CA ILE A 430 29.53 14.23 23.98
C ILE A 430 29.28 13.58 22.61
N LEU A 431 28.86 14.35 21.60
CA LEU A 431 28.66 13.84 20.24
C LEU A 431 29.93 13.23 19.65
N GLU A 432 31.08 13.91 19.78
CA GLU A 432 32.36 13.38 19.33
C GLU A 432 32.74 12.07 20.03
N GLN A 433 32.51 11.95 21.33
CA GLN A 433 32.85 10.73 22.07
C GLN A 433 31.94 9.56 21.62
N LEU A 434 30.64 9.76 21.49
CA LEU A 434 29.70 8.75 21.00
C LEU A 434 30.00 8.32 19.56
N ARG A 435 30.38 9.25 18.69
CA ARG A 435 30.85 8.96 17.32
C ARG A 435 32.12 8.10 17.30
N ARG A 436 33.08 8.41 18.16
CA ARG A 436 34.32 7.58 18.32
C ARG A 436 34.00 6.17 18.76
N GLN A 437 32.94 5.96 19.53
CA GLN A 437 32.46 4.63 19.93
C GLN A 437 31.71 3.90 18.82
N GLY A 438 31.34 4.57 17.72
CA GLY A 438 30.69 3.99 16.54
C GLY A 438 29.16 3.94 16.60
N SER A 439 28.54 4.68 17.53
CA SER A 439 27.09 4.78 17.62
C SER A 439 26.49 5.62 16.50
N LEU A 440 25.33 5.26 15.99
CA LEU A 440 24.51 6.14 15.16
C LEU A 440 23.76 7.15 16.06
N LEU A 441 23.81 8.44 15.69
CA LEU A 441 23.36 9.52 16.55
C LEU A 441 22.28 10.38 15.91
N MET A 442 21.23 10.65 16.67
CA MET A 442 20.31 11.75 16.36
C MET A 442 20.22 12.66 17.59
N ALA A 443 20.51 13.93 17.43
CA ALA A 443 20.44 14.90 18.51
C ALA A 443 19.58 16.11 18.12
N THR A 444 18.77 16.62 19.05
CA THR A 444 18.12 17.92 18.85
C THR A 444 18.80 18.99 19.69
N THR A 445 18.83 20.19 19.16
CA THR A 445 19.41 21.34 19.85
C THR A 445 18.84 22.65 19.34
N HIS A 446 19.07 23.71 20.11
CA HIS A 446 18.82 25.10 19.69
C HIS A 446 20.11 25.94 19.65
N TYR A 447 21.27 25.34 19.99
CA TYR A 447 22.55 26.03 19.97
C TYR A 447 23.10 26.26 18.58
N ALA A 448 23.65 27.47 18.34
CA ALA A 448 24.22 27.83 17.06
C ALA A 448 25.54 27.09 16.78
N GLU A 449 26.32 26.82 17.85
CA GLU A 449 27.61 26.13 17.80
C GLU A 449 27.49 24.71 17.25
N LEU A 450 26.41 23.99 17.59
CA LEU A 450 26.16 22.65 17.06
C LEU A 450 25.80 22.68 15.58
N LYS A 451 25.14 23.76 15.09
CA LYS A 451 24.91 23.96 13.65
C LYS A 451 26.23 24.11 12.88
N VAL A 452 27.16 24.90 13.45
CA VAL A 452 28.50 25.09 12.86
C VAL A 452 29.28 23.78 12.89
N TYR A 453 29.27 23.09 14.05
CA TYR A 453 29.92 21.79 14.19
C TYR A 453 29.45 20.79 13.11
N ALA A 454 28.17 20.74 12.85
CA ALA A 454 27.60 19.85 11.82
C ALA A 454 27.90 20.32 10.38
N LEU A 455 28.31 21.57 10.14
CA LEU A 455 28.76 22.06 8.83
C LEU A 455 30.24 21.75 8.60
N GLU A 456 31.06 21.75 9.65
CA GLU A 456 32.50 21.62 9.58
C GLU A 456 33.00 20.19 9.75
N THR A 457 32.16 19.30 10.35
CA THR A 457 32.59 17.95 10.72
C THR A 457 32.08 16.92 9.70
N PRO A 458 32.95 16.22 8.98
CA PRO A 458 32.55 15.14 8.07
C PRO A 458 31.79 14.03 8.81
N GLY A 459 30.70 13.54 8.20
CA GLY A 459 29.84 12.51 8.80
C GLY A 459 28.77 13.06 9.76
N VAL A 460 28.76 14.38 10.02
CA VAL A 460 27.68 15.05 10.78
C VAL A 460 26.86 15.90 9.83
N VAL A 461 25.54 15.80 9.89
CA VAL A 461 24.65 16.56 9.02
C VAL A 461 23.61 17.32 9.84
N ASN A 462 23.36 18.56 9.44
CA ASN A 462 22.26 19.35 9.98
C ASN A 462 20.92 18.90 9.39
N ALA A 463 19.87 18.93 10.21
CA ALA A 463 18.49 18.88 9.75
C ALA A 463 17.69 19.99 10.41
N SER A 464 16.62 20.41 9.76
CA SER A 464 15.71 21.40 10.31
C SER A 464 14.25 20.97 10.15
N CYS A 465 13.45 21.28 11.18
CA CYS A 465 12.00 21.19 11.08
C CYS A 465 11.48 22.46 10.41
N GLU A 466 10.79 22.29 9.26
CA GLU A 466 10.22 23.42 8.53
C GLU A 466 9.12 24.11 9.35
N PHE A 467 9.08 25.44 9.26
CA PHE A 467 8.09 26.27 9.96
C PHE A 467 7.46 27.24 8.97
N ASN A 468 6.13 27.27 8.92
CA ASN A 468 5.42 28.21 8.06
C ASN A 468 5.34 29.58 8.75
N VAL A 469 6.10 30.53 8.24
CA VAL A 469 6.21 31.89 8.76
C VAL A 469 4.90 32.67 8.56
N GLU A 470 4.11 32.36 7.54
CA GLU A 470 2.85 33.05 7.25
C GLU A 470 1.74 32.69 8.25
N THR A 471 1.59 31.40 8.53
CA THR A 471 0.55 30.86 9.42
C THR A 471 0.99 30.77 10.88
N LEU A 472 2.28 30.95 11.20
CA LEU A 472 2.91 30.67 12.49
C LEU A 472 2.70 29.23 12.99
N MET A 473 2.52 28.28 12.04
CA MET A 473 2.30 26.87 12.37
C MET A 473 3.47 26.02 11.91
N PRO A 474 3.86 24.99 12.67
CA PRO A 474 4.85 24.01 12.20
C PRO A 474 4.30 23.22 11.02
N THR A 475 5.14 22.96 10.03
CA THR A 475 4.78 22.05 8.93
C THR A 475 5.07 20.60 9.29
N TYR A 476 5.85 20.35 10.33
CA TYR A 476 6.35 19.04 10.77
C TYR A 476 7.20 18.29 9.74
N LYS A 477 7.62 18.96 8.68
CA LYS A 477 8.52 18.38 7.67
C LYS A 477 9.96 18.51 8.13
N LEU A 478 10.73 17.43 7.97
CA LEU A 478 12.15 17.41 8.26
C LEU A 478 12.94 17.64 6.94
N SER A 479 13.81 18.66 6.97
CA SER A 479 14.71 18.98 5.85
C SER A 479 16.14 18.66 6.27
N VAL A 480 16.73 17.62 5.67
CA VAL A 480 18.12 17.20 5.92
C VAL A 480 19.09 18.03 5.06
N GLY A 481 20.28 18.32 5.59
CA GLY A 481 21.37 19.03 4.92
C GLY A 481 21.34 20.56 5.08
N VAL A 482 20.36 21.12 5.79
CA VAL A 482 20.30 22.56 6.06
C VAL A 482 19.95 22.82 7.53
N PRO A 483 20.72 23.62 8.25
CA PRO A 483 20.37 24.03 9.61
C PRO A 483 19.15 24.96 9.61
N GLY A 484 18.30 24.83 10.62
CA GLY A 484 17.11 25.68 10.77
C GLY A 484 17.43 27.14 11.06
N LYS A 485 16.67 28.06 10.45
CA LYS A 485 16.69 29.49 10.76
C LYS A 485 16.06 29.75 12.13
N SER A 486 16.60 30.71 12.86
CA SER A 486 15.94 31.24 14.04
C SER A 486 14.84 32.23 13.59
N ASN A 487 13.57 31.87 13.76
CA ASN A 487 12.43 32.73 13.38
C ASN A 487 11.91 33.56 14.55
N ALA A 488 12.65 33.65 15.67
CA ALA A 488 12.18 34.32 16.89
C ALA A 488 11.73 35.76 16.65
N PHE A 489 12.48 36.55 15.91
CA PHE A 489 12.13 37.95 15.61
C PHE A 489 10.89 38.08 14.72
N LEU A 490 10.74 37.20 13.71
CA LEU A 490 9.56 37.18 12.84
C LEU A 490 8.30 36.74 13.59
N ILE A 491 8.42 35.73 14.45
CA ILE A 491 7.35 35.27 15.31
C ILE A 491 6.93 36.37 16.31
N SER A 492 7.91 37.05 16.95
CA SER A 492 7.68 38.14 17.87
C SER A 492 6.95 39.32 17.22
N ALA A 493 7.35 39.70 16.00
CA ALA A 493 6.70 40.75 15.21
C ALA A 493 5.22 40.41 14.95
N LYS A 494 4.93 39.18 14.55
CA LYS A 494 3.55 38.73 14.26
C LYS A 494 2.71 38.58 15.52
N LEU A 495 3.30 38.28 16.67
CA LEU A 495 2.62 38.24 17.95
C LEU A 495 2.40 39.63 18.57
N GLY A 496 2.83 40.71 17.89
CA GLY A 496 2.50 42.07 18.25
C GLY A 496 3.59 42.80 19.07
N ILE A 497 4.80 42.27 19.17
CA ILE A 497 5.93 43.00 19.74
C ILE A 497 6.29 44.16 18.81
N PRO A 498 6.40 45.42 19.33
CA PRO A 498 6.73 46.60 18.53
C PRO A 498 8.05 46.43 17.78
N GLN A 499 8.05 46.90 16.52
CA GLN A 499 9.22 46.76 15.63
C GLN A 499 10.49 47.42 16.22
N GLU A 500 10.32 48.51 16.93
CA GLU A 500 11.44 49.21 17.63
C GLU A 500 12.19 48.30 18.63
N ILE A 501 11.45 47.43 19.36
CA ILE A 501 12.03 46.50 20.33
C ILE A 501 12.76 45.39 19.56
N ILE A 502 12.21 44.90 18.43
CA ILE A 502 12.82 43.87 17.60
C ILE A 502 14.12 44.40 16.98
N ASP A 503 14.11 45.63 16.47
CA ASP A 503 15.28 46.23 15.86
C ASP A 503 16.39 46.53 16.91
N ALA A 504 15.99 46.92 18.11
CA ALA A 504 16.92 47.06 19.22
C ALA A 504 17.54 45.70 19.60
N ALA A 505 16.73 44.64 19.69
CA ALA A 505 17.21 43.29 19.98
C ALA A 505 18.19 42.77 18.92
N ARG A 506 17.93 43.01 17.61
CA ARG A 506 18.86 42.71 16.51
C ARG A 506 20.20 43.42 16.65
N ASN A 507 20.19 44.65 17.18
CA ASN A 507 21.42 45.43 17.40
C ASN A 507 22.29 44.86 18.52
N HIS A 508 21.67 44.16 19.49
CA HIS A 508 22.39 43.49 20.59
C HIS A 508 23.00 42.14 20.17
N MET A 509 22.63 41.58 19.02
CA MET A 509 23.28 40.37 18.49
C MET A 509 24.73 40.63 18.10
N SER A 510 25.59 39.63 18.32
CA SER A 510 27.00 39.69 17.88
C SER A 510 27.14 39.78 16.36
N ASN A 511 28.25 40.29 15.86
CA ASN A 511 28.52 40.36 14.41
C ASN A 511 28.67 38.97 13.79
N ASP A 512 29.15 37.98 14.54
CA ASP A 512 29.34 36.60 14.09
C ASP A 512 28.01 35.90 13.98
N ASP A 513 27.06 36.07 14.92
CA ASP A 513 25.70 35.57 14.84
C ASP A 513 24.95 36.16 13.62
N LYS A 514 25.08 37.46 13.35
CA LYS A 514 24.49 38.12 12.17
C LYS A 514 25.03 37.56 10.86
N ARG A 515 26.35 37.30 10.77
CA ARG A 515 26.99 36.69 9.60
C ARG A 515 26.49 35.24 9.40
N LEU A 516 26.45 34.45 10.45
CA LEU A 516 25.94 33.08 10.41
C LEU A 516 24.49 33.04 9.94
N ASP A 517 23.62 33.88 10.50
CA ASP A 517 22.22 33.99 10.15
C ASP A 517 22.02 34.36 8.65
N SER A 518 22.87 35.25 8.13
CA SER A 518 22.89 35.66 6.72
C SER A 518 23.29 34.49 5.80
N VAL A 519 24.35 33.75 6.12
CA VAL A 519 24.80 32.58 5.34
C VAL A 519 23.76 31.46 5.37
N LEU A 520 23.20 31.17 6.54
CA LEU A 520 22.12 30.20 6.69
C LEU A 520 20.89 30.57 5.88
N SER A 521 20.56 31.89 5.81
CA SER A 521 19.46 32.38 4.98
C SER A 521 19.70 32.13 3.49
N GLN A 522 20.90 32.39 2.99
CA GLN A 522 21.26 32.16 1.59
C GLN A 522 21.25 30.67 1.22
N LEU A 523 21.75 29.79 2.12
CA LEU A 523 21.72 28.34 1.92
C LEU A 523 20.29 27.79 1.83
N ASP A 524 19.39 28.28 2.66
CA ASP A 524 18.00 27.86 2.67
C ASP A 524 17.26 28.29 1.39
N ASP A 525 17.48 29.54 0.96
CA ASP A 525 16.91 30.06 -0.29
C ASP A 525 17.42 29.27 -1.53
N LEU A 526 18.71 28.89 -1.54
CA LEU A 526 19.29 28.06 -2.60
C LEU A 526 18.69 26.64 -2.61
N LYS A 527 18.45 26.06 -1.41
CA LYS A 527 17.86 24.72 -1.28
C LYS A 527 16.39 24.71 -1.72
N VAL A 528 15.61 25.72 -1.37
CA VAL A 528 14.24 25.87 -1.86
C VAL A 528 14.22 25.89 -3.39
N GLN A 529 15.10 26.69 -4.01
CA GLN A 529 15.22 26.74 -5.47
C GLN A 529 15.63 25.38 -6.08
N LEU A 530 16.56 24.67 -5.43
CA LEU A 530 16.98 23.35 -5.89
C LEU A 530 15.84 22.32 -5.79
N LYS A 531 15.08 22.34 -4.69
CA LYS A 531 13.94 21.43 -4.47
C LYS A 531 12.82 21.68 -5.46
N ASP A 532 12.52 22.95 -5.75
CA ASP A 532 11.52 23.31 -6.75
C ASP A 532 11.94 22.85 -8.15
N ALA A 533 13.22 23.04 -8.51
CA ALA A 533 13.79 22.57 -9.76
C ALA A 533 13.80 21.03 -9.87
N GLN A 534 14.06 20.31 -8.77
CA GLN A 534 13.98 18.86 -8.74
C GLN A 534 12.52 18.37 -8.92
N ALA A 535 11.56 18.98 -8.24
CA ALA A 535 10.15 18.63 -8.37
C ALA A 535 9.63 18.88 -9.81
N GLU A 536 10.05 20.00 -10.44
CA GLU A 536 9.72 20.27 -11.86
C GLU A 536 10.36 19.21 -12.79
N ALA A 537 11.60 18.80 -12.51
CA ALA A 537 12.30 17.79 -13.30
C ALA A 537 11.66 16.39 -13.16
N GLU A 538 11.26 16.01 -11.95
CA GLU A 538 10.54 14.74 -11.69
C GLU A 538 9.17 14.72 -12.38
N GLN A 539 8.44 15.83 -12.31
CA GLN A 539 7.14 15.94 -12.98
C GLN A 539 7.31 15.86 -14.50
N ALA A 540 8.29 16.57 -15.07
CA ALA A 540 8.59 16.50 -16.50
C ALA A 540 9.00 15.08 -16.94
N ARG A 541 9.76 14.37 -16.12
CA ARG A 541 10.16 12.99 -16.37
C ARG A 541 8.93 12.07 -16.37
N TYR A 542 8.06 12.19 -15.37
CA TYR A 542 6.82 11.41 -15.29
C TYR A 542 5.92 11.64 -16.49
N GLU A 543 5.74 12.90 -16.91
CA GLU A 543 4.96 13.24 -18.10
C GLU A 543 5.59 12.66 -19.39
N ALA A 544 6.92 12.67 -19.49
CA ALA A 544 7.63 12.08 -20.62
C ALA A 544 7.50 10.55 -20.68
N GLU A 545 7.61 9.87 -19.55
CA GLU A 545 7.41 8.40 -19.46
C GLU A 545 6.00 8.00 -19.86
N HIS A 546 4.97 8.71 -19.40
CA HIS A 546 3.58 8.48 -19.79
C HIS A 546 3.30 8.79 -21.27
N ALA A 547 3.93 9.83 -21.81
CA ALA A 547 3.83 10.15 -23.23
C ALA A 547 4.47 9.05 -24.09
N LEU A 548 5.61 8.51 -23.66
CA LEU A 548 6.29 7.41 -24.34
C LEU A 548 5.41 6.15 -24.36
N GLU A 549 4.89 5.73 -23.21
CA GLU A 549 4.00 4.57 -23.10
C GLU A 549 2.75 4.70 -23.98
N SER A 550 2.16 5.88 -24.01
CA SER A 550 1.00 6.15 -24.87
C SER A 550 1.33 6.12 -26.34
N ALA A 551 2.54 6.55 -26.73
CA ALA A 551 3.03 6.51 -28.11
C ALA A 551 3.33 5.07 -28.54
N GLU A 552 3.92 4.26 -27.67
CA GLU A 552 4.17 2.83 -27.93
C GLU A 552 2.88 2.05 -28.15
N LYS A 553 1.88 2.24 -27.28
CA LYS A 553 0.55 1.63 -27.46
C LYS A 553 -0.09 2.01 -28.80
N LYS A 554 -0.01 3.29 -29.17
CA LYS A 554 -0.54 3.76 -30.47
C LYS A 554 0.21 3.17 -31.65
N ARG A 555 1.52 3.01 -31.55
CA ARG A 555 2.36 2.37 -32.57
C ARG A 555 1.93 0.92 -32.77
N ASP A 556 1.78 0.18 -31.67
CA ASP A 556 1.42 -1.23 -31.71
C ASP A 556 -0.01 -1.45 -32.27
N ASP A 557 -0.94 -0.57 -31.91
CA ASP A 557 -2.30 -0.57 -32.48
C ASP A 557 -2.29 -0.29 -34.00
N LEU A 558 -1.41 0.61 -34.47
CA LEU A 558 -1.27 0.92 -35.91
C LEU A 558 -0.64 -0.24 -36.66
N ILE A 559 0.36 -0.89 -36.10
CA ILE A 559 1.00 -2.09 -36.70
C ILE A 559 -0.05 -3.20 -36.81
N LYS A 560 -0.81 -3.49 -35.77
CA LYS A 560 -1.84 -4.52 -35.78
C LYS A 560 -2.93 -4.25 -36.83
N LYS A 561 -3.41 -3.00 -36.93
CA LYS A 561 -4.36 -2.61 -37.97
C LYS A 561 -3.78 -2.75 -39.39
N GLY A 562 -2.51 -2.39 -39.59
CA GLY A 562 -1.81 -2.56 -40.85
C GLY A 562 -1.68 -4.05 -41.26
N GLU A 563 -1.39 -4.92 -40.31
CA GLU A 563 -1.34 -6.38 -40.55
C GLU A 563 -2.71 -6.96 -40.90
N GLU A 564 -3.78 -6.51 -40.18
CA GLU A 564 -5.16 -6.92 -40.48
C GLU A 564 -5.61 -6.47 -41.90
N GLU A 565 -5.27 -5.23 -42.28
CA GLU A 565 -5.58 -4.72 -43.65
C GLU A 565 -4.80 -5.48 -44.73
N LEU A 566 -3.52 -5.79 -44.49
CA LEU A 566 -2.69 -6.57 -45.40
C LEU A 566 -3.23 -8.00 -45.56
N GLU A 567 -3.64 -8.64 -44.50
CA GLU A 567 -4.21 -9.99 -44.57
C GLU A 567 -5.56 -10.00 -45.29
N ASN A 568 -6.40 -9.00 -45.06
CA ASN A 568 -7.67 -8.83 -45.76
C ASN A 568 -7.44 -8.59 -47.27
N ALA A 569 -6.45 -7.78 -47.65
CA ALA A 569 -6.09 -7.54 -49.04
C ALA A 569 -5.56 -8.84 -49.71
N ARG A 570 -4.74 -9.64 -48.99
CA ARG A 570 -4.26 -10.95 -49.48
C ARG A 570 -5.39 -11.94 -49.69
N ARG A 571 -6.38 -11.99 -48.78
CA ARG A 571 -7.57 -12.86 -48.95
C ARG A 571 -8.38 -12.45 -50.17
N GLN A 572 -8.64 -11.14 -50.35
CA GLN A 572 -9.38 -10.64 -51.52
C GLN A 572 -8.67 -10.95 -52.83
N ALA A 573 -7.33 -10.80 -52.86
CA ALA A 573 -6.54 -11.15 -54.03
C ALA A 573 -6.58 -12.67 -54.36
N HIS A 574 -6.54 -13.50 -53.31
CA HIS A 574 -6.65 -14.95 -53.47
C HIS A 574 -8.02 -15.38 -54.03
N ASP A 575 -9.09 -14.83 -53.47
CA ASP A 575 -10.47 -15.12 -53.89
C ASP A 575 -10.71 -14.66 -55.33
N LEU A 576 -10.17 -13.49 -55.74
CA LEU A 576 -10.21 -13.01 -57.11
C LEU A 576 -9.45 -13.94 -58.07
N MET A 577 -8.27 -14.39 -57.66
CA MET A 577 -7.46 -15.32 -58.44
C MET A 577 -8.14 -16.69 -58.61
N GLN A 578 -8.79 -17.19 -57.60
CA GLN A 578 -9.60 -18.42 -57.67
C GLN A 578 -10.81 -18.26 -58.63
N GLN A 579 -11.48 -17.11 -58.60
CA GLN A 579 -12.60 -16.80 -59.52
C GLN A 579 -12.13 -16.77 -60.95
N VAL A 580 -11.01 -16.06 -61.24
CA VAL A 580 -10.43 -16.00 -62.60
C VAL A 580 -10.01 -17.37 -63.07
N GLN A 581 -9.45 -18.23 -62.21
CA GLN A 581 -9.04 -19.59 -62.55
C GLN A 581 -10.26 -20.48 -62.88
N ASN A 582 -11.34 -20.39 -62.10
CA ASN A 582 -12.57 -21.16 -62.36
C ASN A 582 -13.23 -20.72 -63.69
N GLU A 583 -13.28 -19.41 -63.95
CA GLU A 583 -13.83 -18.89 -65.24
C GLU A 583 -12.96 -19.31 -66.43
N ALA A 584 -11.64 -19.33 -66.32
CA ALA A 584 -10.73 -19.84 -67.33
C ALA A 584 -10.96 -21.34 -67.62
N TYR A 585 -11.20 -22.15 -66.62
CA TYR A 585 -11.54 -23.56 -66.75
C TYR A 585 -12.90 -23.72 -67.47
N SER A 586 -13.92 -22.98 -67.14
CA SER A 586 -15.26 -23.03 -67.77
C SER A 586 -15.18 -22.62 -69.20
N LEU A 587 -14.41 -21.56 -69.57
CA LEU A 587 -14.14 -21.13 -70.92
C LEU A 587 -13.44 -22.20 -71.75
N THR A 588 -12.46 -22.87 -71.15
CA THR A 588 -11.73 -23.97 -71.83
C THR A 588 -12.65 -25.15 -72.11
N ASP A 589 -13.54 -25.52 -71.25
CA ASP A 589 -14.51 -26.58 -71.44
C ASP A 589 -15.60 -26.20 -72.47
N GLU A 590 -16.03 -24.95 -72.53
CA GLU A 590 -16.96 -24.47 -73.52
C GLU A 590 -16.33 -24.46 -74.94
N LEU A 591 -15.07 -24.01 -75.05
CA LEU A 591 -14.31 -24.10 -76.26
C LEU A 591 -14.10 -25.52 -76.76
N ARG A 592 -13.84 -26.50 -75.86
CA ARG A 592 -13.74 -27.91 -76.16
C ARG A 592 -15.06 -28.52 -76.66
N ARG A 593 -16.24 -28.07 -76.14
CA ARG A 593 -17.56 -28.48 -76.59
C ARG A 593 -17.82 -28.01 -78.01
N ILE A 594 -17.49 -26.74 -78.31
CA ILE A 594 -17.61 -26.18 -79.69
C ILE A 594 -16.73 -26.90 -80.66
N GLN A 595 -15.49 -27.34 -80.29
CA GLN A 595 -14.61 -28.12 -81.11
C GLN A 595 -15.13 -29.52 -81.46
N LYS A 596 -15.92 -30.13 -80.55
CA LYS A 596 -16.53 -31.47 -80.72
C LYS A 596 -17.87 -31.49 -81.44
N ASP A 597 -18.47 -30.34 -81.75
CA ASP A 597 -19.75 -30.25 -82.44
C ASP A 597 -19.61 -30.54 -83.96
N GLU A 598 -19.81 -31.81 -84.34
CA GLU A 598 -19.72 -32.31 -85.69
C GLU A 598 -20.86 -31.80 -86.64
N LYS A 599 -21.93 -31.20 -86.10
CA LYS A 599 -23.07 -30.73 -86.90
C LYS A 599 -22.91 -29.31 -87.49
N THR A 600 -21.85 -28.58 -87.12
CA THR A 600 -21.58 -27.21 -87.53
C THR A 600 -20.31 -27.15 -88.37
N SER A 601 -20.29 -26.29 -89.45
CA SER A 601 -19.11 -26.16 -90.40
C SER A 601 -17.93 -25.58 -89.61
N ALA A 602 -16.70 -25.88 -90.07
CA ALA A 602 -15.47 -25.43 -89.43
C ALA A 602 -15.37 -23.90 -89.30
N ALA A 603 -15.91 -23.17 -90.31
CA ALA A 603 -15.94 -21.70 -90.32
C ALA A 603 -16.92 -21.17 -89.26
N GLN A 604 -18.09 -21.75 -89.07
CA GLN A 604 -19.07 -21.34 -88.02
C GLN A 604 -18.56 -21.70 -86.64
N ARG A 605 -17.84 -22.78 -86.42
CA ARG A 605 -17.20 -23.11 -85.11
C ARG A 605 -16.14 -22.10 -84.74
N ALA A 606 -15.33 -21.63 -85.73
CA ALA A 606 -14.29 -20.64 -85.50
C ALA A 606 -14.90 -19.24 -85.09
N VAL A 607 -16.00 -18.85 -85.78
CA VAL A 607 -16.70 -17.60 -85.38
C VAL A 607 -17.29 -17.68 -84.00
N ARG A 608 -18.00 -18.79 -83.66
CA ARG A 608 -18.60 -18.99 -82.30
C ARG A 608 -17.55 -19.00 -81.19
N ALA A 609 -16.40 -19.71 -81.45
CA ALA A 609 -15.32 -19.75 -80.46
C ALA A 609 -14.69 -18.35 -80.23
N ARG A 610 -14.56 -17.52 -81.23
CA ARG A 610 -14.12 -16.11 -81.10
C ARG A 610 -15.10 -15.23 -80.41
N GLU A 611 -16.39 -15.35 -80.59
CA GLU A 611 -17.44 -14.60 -79.92
C GLU A 611 -17.47 -14.91 -78.39
N ILE A 612 -17.42 -16.21 -78.06
CA ILE A 612 -17.40 -16.63 -76.61
C ILE A 612 -16.13 -16.19 -75.97
N ALA A 613 -14.95 -16.39 -76.60
CA ALA A 613 -13.68 -15.93 -76.03
C ALA A 613 -13.67 -14.41 -75.84
N ARG A 614 -14.25 -13.63 -76.73
CA ARG A 614 -14.35 -12.18 -76.60
C ARG A 614 -15.30 -11.75 -75.48
N ARG A 615 -16.51 -12.35 -75.44
CA ARG A 615 -17.51 -12.06 -74.40
C ARG A 615 -17.02 -12.35 -72.98
N ASP A 616 -16.36 -13.53 -72.80
CA ASP A 616 -15.90 -13.97 -71.52
C ASP A 616 -14.62 -13.24 -71.06
N THR A 617 -13.75 -12.87 -72.07
CA THR A 617 -12.62 -11.98 -71.78
C THR A 617 -13.07 -10.55 -71.38
N GLU A 618 -14.11 -9.99 -72.00
CA GLU A 618 -14.71 -8.72 -71.61
C GLU A 618 -15.40 -8.80 -70.23
N THR A 619 -15.97 -9.96 -69.87
CA THR A 619 -16.60 -10.18 -68.56
C THR A 619 -15.54 -10.29 -67.47
N LEU A 620 -14.40 -11.00 -67.75
CA LEU A 620 -13.26 -11.08 -66.86
C LEU A 620 -12.58 -9.73 -66.64
N LEU A 621 -12.35 -8.94 -67.68
CA LEU A 621 -11.82 -7.60 -67.59
C LEU A 621 -12.72 -6.67 -66.77
N LYS A 622 -14.05 -6.72 -66.92
CA LYS A 622 -14.99 -5.93 -66.12
C LYS A 622 -15.04 -6.31 -64.63
N LYS A 623 -14.71 -7.58 -64.29
CA LYS A 623 -14.64 -8.04 -62.92
C LYS A 623 -13.29 -7.72 -62.24
N THR A 624 -12.21 -7.70 -63.04
CA THR A 624 -10.85 -7.37 -62.57
C THR A 624 -10.55 -5.86 -62.56
N ASP A 625 -11.33 -5.04 -63.28
CA ASP A 625 -11.27 -3.58 -63.13
C ASP A 625 -11.81 -3.21 -61.72
N ALA A 626 -10.88 -2.96 -60.83
CA ALA A 626 -11.20 -2.29 -59.58
C ALA A 626 -11.95 -0.99 -59.93
N LYS A 627 -13.24 -0.89 -59.56
CA LYS A 627 -13.96 0.36 -59.68
C LYS A 627 -13.13 1.43 -58.95
N PRO A 628 -12.63 2.47 -59.67
CA PRO A 628 -12.06 3.59 -58.95
C PRO A 628 -13.16 4.11 -58.02
N GLN A 629 -12.82 4.31 -56.74
CA GLN A 629 -13.76 4.96 -55.81
C GLN A 629 -14.22 6.26 -56.49
N PRO A 630 -15.53 6.60 -56.43
CA PRO A 630 -16.00 7.80 -57.07
C PRO A 630 -15.23 8.96 -56.45
N VAL A 631 -14.42 9.63 -57.21
CA VAL A 631 -13.80 10.89 -56.85
C VAL A 631 -14.98 11.82 -56.52
N LYS A 632 -15.15 12.20 -55.26
CA LYS A 632 -16.14 13.22 -54.92
C LYS A 632 -15.88 14.42 -55.80
N GLU A 633 -16.86 14.81 -56.62
CA GLU A 633 -16.77 16.04 -57.43
C GLU A 633 -16.35 17.16 -56.51
N PHE A 634 -15.17 17.72 -56.71
CA PHE A 634 -14.65 18.83 -55.94
C PHE A 634 -14.58 20.07 -56.87
N VAL A 635 -14.74 21.26 -56.33
CA VAL A 635 -14.54 22.50 -57.03
C VAL A 635 -13.09 22.90 -56.93
N PRO A 636 -12.30 22.88 -58.05
CA PRO A 636 -10.89 23.30 -58.03
C PRO A 636 -10.76 24.77 -57.63
N LEU A 637 -9.67 25.08 -56.94
CA LEU A 637 -9.35 26.49 -56.60
C LEU A 637 -8.90 27.21 -57.89
N LYS A 638 -9.47 28.42 -58.14
CA LYS A 638 -9.11 29.24 -59.30
C LYS A 638 -7.82 30.06 -59.06
N GLU A 639 -7.53 30.38 -57.77
CA GLU A 639 -6.33 31.10 -57.37
C GLU A 639 -5.89 30.59 -55.99
N VAL A 640 -4.62 30.65 -55.71
CA VAL A 640 -4.01 30.24 -54.43
C VAL A 640 -3.01 31.28 -53.95
N GLN A 641 -2.96 31.51 -52.63
CA GLN A 641 -2.01 32.43 -51.98
C GLN A 641 -0.92 31.61 -51.24
N ILE A 642 0.30 32.17 -51.18
CA ILE A 642 1.40 31.54 -50.41
C ILE A 642 1.00 31.51 -48.94
N GLY A 643 1.13 30.34 -48.29
CA GLY A 643 0.70 30.11 -46.92
C GLY A 643 -0.73 29.61 -46.77
N GLN A 644 -1.50 29.48 -47.85
CA GLN A 644 -2.87 28.99 -47.82
C GLN A 644 -2.90 27.46 -47.61
N GLU A 645 -3.75 26.98 -46.71
CA GLU A 645 -4.03 25.54 -46.56
C GLU A 645 -4.97 25.07 -47.67
N VAL A 646 -4.57 24.01 -48.35
CA VAL A 646 -5.27 23.36 -49.43
C VAL A 646 -5.25 21.84 -49.24
N VAL A 647 -6.20 21.13 -49.84
CA VAL A 647 -6.22 19.67 -49.88
C VAL A 647 -5.93 19.20 -51.30
N ILE A 648 -4.96 18.30 -51.47
CA ILE A 648 -4.65 17.64 -52.72
C ILE A 648 -5.76 16.63 -52.96
N ALA A 649 -6.55 16.82 -54.00
CA ALA A 649 -7.80 16.08 -54.24
C ALA A 649 -7.53 14.56 -54.44
N GLU A 650 -6.51 14.17 -55.15
CA GLU A 650 -6.13 12.74 -55.38
C GLU A 650 -5.64 12.04 -54.15
N LEU A 651 -4.96 12.72 -53.25
CA LEU A 651 -4.35 12.15 -52.06
C LEU A 651 -5.18 12.38 -50.78
N GLY A 652 -6.19 13.25 -50.82
CA GLY A 652 -6.96 13.65 -49.61
C GLY A 652 -6.16 14.34 -48.51
N GLN A 653 -4.88 14.72 -48.77
CA GLN A 653 -3.94 15.20 -47.79
C GLN A 653 -3.94 16.75 -47.72
N THR A 654 -4.02 17.28 -46.52
CA THR A 654 -3.92 18.74 -46.28
C THR A 654 -2.47 19.19 -46.47
N SER A 655 -2.25 20.25 -47.23
CA SER A 655 -0.95 20.79 -47.58
C SER A 655 -0.97 22.32 -47.55
N THR A 656 0.19 22.95 -47.40
CA THR A 656 0.35 24.40 -47.41
C THR A 656 1.04 24.85 -48.68
N VAL A 657 0.50 25.84 -49.37
CA VAL A 657 1.08 26.45 -50.60
C VAL A 657 2.37 27.19 -50.26
N THR A 658 3.49 26.82 -50.92
CA THR A 658 4.82 27.41 -50.70
C THR A 658 5.28 28.35 -51.81
N ALA A 659 4.72 28.26 -53.01
CA ALA A 659 5.03 29.15 -54.14
C ALA A 659 3.77 29.43 -54.98
N ARG A 660 3.76 30.53 -55.74
CA ARG A 660 2.69 30.84 -56.69
C ARG A 660 2.72 29.89 -57.87
N PRO A 661 1.59 29.70 -58.60
CA PRO A 661 1.57 28.86 -59.80
C PRO A 661 2.61 29.31 -60.80
N ASP A 662 3.33 28.37 -61.41
CA ASP A 662 4.25 28.63 -62.53
C ASP A 662 3.50 28.79 -63.87
N ARG A 663 4.22 29.10 -64.92
CA ARG A 663 3.62 29.30 -66.28
C ARG A 663 2.88 28.05 -66.79
N SER A 664 3.09 26.89 -66.23
CA SER A 664 2.45 25.62 -66.59
C SER A 664 1.26 25.28 -65.65
N GLY A 665 0.87 26.17 -64.71
CA GLY A 665 -0.23 25.97 -63.76
C GLY A 665 0.08 25.03 -62.61
N MET A 666 1.35 24.69 -62.36
CA MET A 666 1.78 23.88 -61.25
C MET A 666 2.05 24.74 -60.01
N VAL A 667 1.55 24.29 -58.83
CA VAL A 667 1.71 24.94 -57.53
C VAL A 667 2.61 24.06 -56.67
N GLU A 668 3.61 24.67 -56.05
CA GLU A 668 4.42 23.97 -55.08
C GLU A 668 3.70 24.02 -53.73
N VAL A 669 3.42 22.81 -53.18
CA VAL A 669 2.76 22.63 -51.91
C VAL A 669 3.63 21.79 -50.96
N ARG A 670 3.53 22.06 -49.67
CA ARG A 670 4.21 21.31 -48.62
C ARG A 670 3.20 20.46 -47.84
N ALA A 671 3.35 19.13 -47.94
CA ALA A 671 2.60 18.15 -47.14
C ALA A 671 3.53 17.58 -46.06
N GLY A 672 3.39 18.03 -44.81
CA GLY A 672 4.33 17.70 -43.72
C GLY A 672 5.75 18.21 -44.04
N ILE A 673 6.74 17.30 -44.14
CA ILE A 673 8.16 17.60 -44.45
C ILE A 673 8.48 17.56 -45.95
N MET A 674 7.58 17.05 -46.77
CA MET A 674 7.82 16.90 -48.24
C MET A 674 7.24 18.10 -49.02
N LYS A 675 8.01 18.60 -49.99
CA LYS A 675 7.55 19.58 -51.01
C LYS A 675 7.27 18.84 -52.31
N THR A 676 6.10 19.09 -52.86
CA THR A 676 5.71 18.52 -54.15
C THR A 676 5.03 19.57 -55.04
N LYS A 677 5.11 19.38 -56.36
CA LYS A 677 4.40 20.25 -57.34
C LYS A 677 3.12 19.55 -57.76
N VAL A 678 2.00 20.25 -57.67
CA VAL A 678 0.65 19.74 -57.94
C VAL A 678 -0.05 20.71 -58.87
N PRO A 679 -0.80 20.25 -59.92
CA PRO A 679 -1.58 21.12 -60.76
C PRO A 679 -2.63 21.90 -59.93
N LEU A 680 -2.86 23.17 -60.23
CA LEU A 680 -3.87 24.00 -59.56
C LEU A 680 -5.27 23.37 -59.61
N THR A 681 -5.57 22.66 -60.68
CA THR A 681 -6.83 21.93 -60.89
C THR A 681 -7.02 20.74 -59.93
N ASN A 682 -5.97 20.28 -59.25
CA ASN A 682 -6.01 19.21 -58.29
C ASN A 682 -5.96 19.67 -56.81
N LEU A 683 -6.14 20.96 -56.60
CA LEU A 683 -6.21 21.57 -55.28
C LEU A 683 -7.63 22.02 -54.97
N ARG A 684 -8.14 21.66 -53.76
CA ARG A 684 -9.44 22.09 -53.23
C ARG A 684 -9.31 22.82 -51.91
N ALA A 685 -10.29 23.62 -51.57
CA ALA A 685 -10.37 24.19 -50.21
C ALA A 685 -10.68 23.09 -49.17
N PRO A 686 -10.16 23.18 -47.94
CA PRO A 686 -10.51 22.24 -46.88
C PRO A 686 -12.00 22.36 -46.56
N ASP A 687 -12.68 21.20 -46.41
CA ASP A 687 -14.09 21.11 -46.04
C ASP A 687 -14.36 21.73 -44.67
N LYS A 688 -15.43 22.49 -44.52
CA LYS A 688 -15.79 23.22 -43.29
C LYS A 688 -16.05 22.30 -42.07
N MET A 689 -16.15 20.98 -42.27
CA MET A 689 -16.35 19.98 -41.20
C MET A 689 -15.08 19.48 -40.53
N GLU A 690 -13.90 19.74 -41.09
CA GLU A 690 -12.60 19.35 -40.49
C GLU A 690 -11.97 20.43 -39.61
N LYS A 691 -12.66 21.53 -39.36
CA LYS A 691 -12.26 22.45 -38.32
C LYS A 691 -12.55 21.81 -36.94
N ARG A 692 -11.59 21.07 -36.43
CA ARG A 692 -11.47 20.84 -34.96
C ARG A 692 -11.66 22.23 -34.34
N LYS A 693 -12.64 22.36 -33.39
CA LYS A 693 -12.76 23.54 -32.54
C LYS A 693 -11.35 23.84 -32.04
N PRO A 694 -10.82 25.02 -32.17
CA PRO A 694 -9.61 25.40 -31.47
C PRO A 694 -9.92 25.15 -29.99
N ALA A 695 -9.12 24.36 -29.31
CA ALA A 695 -9.09 24.39 -27.86
C ALA A 695 -8.99 25.88 -27.49
N GLU A 696 -9.91 26.36 -26.64
CA GLU A 696 -9.83 27.71 -26.11
C GLU A 696 -8.39 27.97 -25.70
N PRO A 697 -7.78 29.05 -26.14
CA PRO A 697 -6.47 29.40 -25.66
C PRO A 697 -6.61 29.56 -24.15
N ARG A 698 -6.12 28.60 -23.38
CA ARG A 698 -5.72 28.88 -22.01
C ARG A 698 -4.92 30.16 -22.13
N ARG A 699 -5.42 31.23 -21.50
CA ARG A 699 -4.76 32.52 -21.42
C ARG A 699 -3.29 32.23 -21.17
N SER A 700 -2.51 32.28 -22.22
CA SER A 700 -1.10 32.47 -22.10
C SER A 700 -0.96 33.81 -21.41
N THR A 701 -0.72 33.77 -20.16
CA THR A 701 -0.17 34.89 -19.41
C THR A 701 0.97 35.38 -20.29
N ARG A 702 0.80 36.54 -20.83
CA ARG A 702 1.81 37.29 -21.55
C ARG A 702 3.00 37.34 -20.60
N VAL A 703 3.89 36.38 -20.75
CA VAL A 703 5.20 36.48 -20.12
C VAL A 703 5.84 37.67 -20.74
N GLN A 704 5.81 38.78 -20.00
CA GLN A 704 6.76 39.83 -20.20
C GLN A 704 8.12 39.17 -20.24
N LEU A 705 8.82 39.34 -21.34
CA LEU A 705 10.22 38.98 -21.47
C LEU A 705 11.00 39.66 -20.35
N ASP A 706 11.13 39.00 -19.26
CA ASP A 706 12.02 39.42 -18.18
C ASP A 706 13.44 39.22 -18.68
N LYS A 707 14.17 40.34 -18.79
CA LYS A 707 15.53 40.40 -19.30
C LYS A 707 16.56 39.71 -18.41
N SER A 708 16.15 38.80 -17.52
CA SER A 708 17.00 38.15 -16.50
C SER A 708 17.21 36.64 -16.65
N ARG A 709 16.80 36.01 -17.77
CA ARG A 709 17.21 34.62 -18.01
C ARG A 709 18.69 34.58 -18.37
N LYS A 710 19.54 34.17 -17.43
CA LYS A 710 20.92 33.71 -17.67
C LYS A 710 20.85 32.62 -18.76
N THR A 711 21.22 32.99 -19.98
CA THR A 711 21.26 32.02 -21.07
C THR A 711 22.45 31.14 -20.87
N SER A 712 22.26 29.84 -20.99
CA SER A 712 23.35 28.86 -21.02
C SER A 712 24.35 29.23 -22.09
N MET A 713 25.64 29.38 -21.73
CA MET A 713 26.77 29.52 -22.65
C MET A 713 27.11 28.18 -23.31
N GLU A 714 26.32 27.14 -23.07
CA GLU A 714 26.58 25.79 -23.47
C GLU A 714 25.42 25.24 -24.32
N LEU A 715 25.77 24.57 -25.43
CA LEU A 715 24.86 23.83 -26.30
C LEU A 715 25.17 22.35 -26.21
N ASN A 716 24.22 21.54 -25.74
CA ASN A 716 24.36 20.08 -25.64
C ASN A 716 23.76 19.40 -26.87
N LEU A 717 24.62 18.67 -27.60
CA LEU A 717 24.25 17.94 -28.83
C LEU A 717 24.37 16.41 -28.70
N LEU A 718 24.42 15.89 -27.50
CA LEU A 718 24.48 14.44 -27.25
C LEU A 718 23.20 13.77 -27.75
N GLY A 719 23.38 12.77 -28.65
CA GLY A 719 22.24 12.04 -29.25
C GLY A 719 21.66 12.64 -30.54
N TYR A 720 22.17 13.80 -31.01
CA TYR A 720 21.74 14.41 -32.28
C TYR A 720 22.40 13.72 -33.50
N THR A 721 21.70 13.70 -34.62
CA THR A 721 22.31 13.37 -35.90
C THR A 721 23.15 14.55 -36.41
N VAL A 722 24.07 14.31 -37.34
CA VAL A 722 24.99 15.35 -37.84
C VAL A 722 24.23 16.56 -38.44
N ASP A 723 23.20 16.33 -39.22
CA ASP A 723 22.44 17.40 -39.87
C ASP A 723 21.59 18.20 -38.86
N GLU A 724 21.01 17.57 -37.87
CA GLU A 724 20.31 18.25 -36.79
C GLU A 724 21.24 19.10 -35.93
N ALA A 725 22.41 18.55 -35.61
CA ALA A 725 23.41 19.23 -34.80
C ALA A 725 23.91 20.50 -35.48
N LEU A 726 24.19 20.49 -36.79
CA LEU A 726 24.66 21.65 -37.54
C LEU A 726 23.62 22.79 -37.54
N ASN A 727 22.33 22.45 -37.69
CA ASN A 727 21.27 23.45 -37.63
C ASN A 727 21.13 24.10 -36.23
N GLU A 728 21.31 23.34 -35.17
CA GLU A 728 21.26 23.90 -33.81
C GLU A 728 22.53 24.71 -33.51
N VAL A 729 23.70 24.34 -34.02
CA VAL A 729 24.93 25.09 -33.90
C VAL A 729 24.76 26.48 -34.55
N ASP A 730 24.19 26.57 -35.76
CA ASP A 730 23.97 27.89 -36.43
C ASP A 730 23.05 28.78 -35.60
N LYS A 731 21.93 28.29 -35.09
CA LYS A 731 21.04 29.06 -34.22
C LYS A 731 21.70 29.54 -32.95
N PHE A 732 22.54 28.69 -32.36
CA PHE A 732 23.26 28.98 -31.14
C PHE A 732 24.33 30.05 -31.33
N LEU A 733 25.11 29.99 -32.44
CA LEU A 733 26.10 30.99 -32.83
C LEU A 733 25.43 32.36 -33.10
N ASP A 734 24.32 32.39 -33.86
CA ASP A 734 23.55 33.60 -34.12
C ASP A 734 22.98 34.21 -32.85
N SER A 735 22.49 33.39 -31.92
CA SER A 735 22.00 33.84 -30.62
C SER A 735 23.13 34.40 -29.75
N GLY A 736 24.30 33.78 -29.78
CA GLY A 736 25.51 34.27 -29.06
C GLY A 736 25.99 35.63 -29.58
N MET A 737 25.99 35.82 -30.92
CA MET A 737 26.33 37.09 -31.53
C MET A 737 25.37 38.22 -31.17
N LEU A 738 24.04 37.94 -31.26
CA LEU A 738 23.01 38.93 -30.92
C LEU A 738 23.08 39.40 -29.47
N ARG A 739 23.69 38.62 -28.61
CA ARG A 739 23.84 38.90 -27.16
C ARG A 739 25.23 39.38 -26.78
N GLY A 740 26.15 39.50 -27.71
CA GLY A 740 27.53 39.99 -27.46
C GLY A 740 28.37 39.02 -26.63
N GLN A 741 28.11 37.72 -26.71
CA GLN A 741 28.89 36.70 -26.00
C GLN A 741 30.21 36.49 -26.79
N SER A 742 31.33 36.46 -26.09
CA SER A 742 32.65 36.25 -26.72
C SER A 742 33.02 34.78 -26.81
N THR A 743 32.50 33.93 -25.97
CA THR A 743 32.85 32.49 -25.89
C THR A 743 31.61 31.62 -25.68
N LEU A 744 31.53 30.53 -26.45
CA LEU A 744 30.42 29.53 -26.41
C LEU A 744 30.98 28.11 -26.32
N TYR A 745 30.28 27.21 -25.66
CA TYR A 745 30.66 25.82 -25.46
C TYR A 745 29.69 24.90 -26.18
N ILE A 746 30.18 24.00 -27.04
CA ILE A 746 29.40 23.02 -27.80
C ILE A 746 29.80 21.62 -27.33
N ILE A 747 28.86 20.92 -26.65
CA ILE A 747 29.07 19.59 -26.08
C ILE A 747 28.56 18.55 -27.08
N HIS A 748 29.46 17.77 -27.70
CA HIS A 748 29.16 16.74 -28.69
C HIS A 748 29.51 15.32 -28.24
N GLY A 749 30.16 15.19 -27.08
CA GLY A 749 30.56 13.89 -26.52
C GLY A 749 31.81 13.27 -27.21
N ASN A 750 32.26 12.15 -26.61
CA ASN A 750 33.46 11.42 -27.03
C ASN A 750 33.16 10.17 -27.90
N GLY A 751 31.95 9.96 -28.42
CA GLY A 751 31.56 8.77 -29.19
C GLY A 751 32.46 8.51 -30.42
N THR A 752 31.89 8.12 -31.56
CA THR A 752 32.63 7.81 -32.80
C THR A 752 33.39 8.97 -33.38
N GLY A 753 33.24 10.18 -32.85
CA GLY A 753 33.87 11.42 -33.33
C GLY A 753 33.21 12.04 -34.59
N ALA A 754 32.17 11.47 -35.11
CA ALA A 754 31.46 11.94 -36.31
C ALA A 754 30.88 13.36 -36.10
N LEU A 755 30.18 13.61 -35.00
CA LEU A 755 29.65 14.93 -34.62
C LEU A 755 30.75 15.95 -34.44
N ARG A 756 31.81 15.61 -33.70
CA ARG A 756 32.97 16.50 -33.50
C ARG A 756 33.57 16.94 -34.84
N THR A 757 33.83 15.98 -35.71
CA THR A 757 34.45 16.26 -37.03
C THR A 757 33.56 17.15 -37.91
N ALA A 758 32.26 16.88 -37.92
CA ALA A 758 31.28 17.66 -38.68
C ALA A 758 31.15 19.09 -38.15
N ILE A 759 31.05 19.27 -36.83
CA ILE A 759 30.94 20.58 -36.17
C ILE A 759 32.21 21.40 -36.42
N GLN A 760 33.40 20.83 -36.24
CA GLN A 760 34.63 21.52 -36.47
C GLN A 760 34.83 21.93 -37.93
N LYS A 761 34.42 21.10 -38.90
CA LYS A 761 34.41 21.43 -40.32
C LYS A 761 33.47 22.60 -40.61
N HIS A 762 32.28 22.61 -39.98
CA HIS A 762 31.29 23.67 -40.13
C HIS A 762 31.77 25.01 -39.53
N LEU A 763 32.34 24.98 -38.32
CA LEU A 763 32.86 26.16 -37.62
C LEU A 763 34.01 26.84 -38.39
N ARG A 764 34.85 26.12 -39.17
CA ARG A 764 35.93 26.70 -40.01
C ARG A 764 35.39 27.62 -41.09
N THR A 765 34.22 27.41 -41.58
CA THR A 765 33.59 28.16 -42.67
C THR A 765 32.59 29.19 -42.20
N HIS A 766 32.26 29.18 -40.89
CA HIS A 766 31.21 30.06 -40.36
C HIS A 766 31.71 31.49 -40.12
N LYS A 767 31.01 32.50 -40.65
CA LYS A 767 31.41 33.92 -40.65
C LYS A 767 31.51 34.54 -39.25
N ALA A 768 30.76 34.06 -38.31
CA ALA A 768 30.66 34.56 -36.92
C ALA A 768 31.84 34.07 -36.03
N VAL A 769 32.50 33.00 -36.42
CA VAL A 769 33.53 32.35 -35.61
C VAL A 769 34.89 33.02 -35.85
N LYS A 770 35.54 33.40 -34.76
CA LYS A 770 36.92 33.93 -34.73
C LYS A 770 37.93 32.80 -34.63
N SER A 771 37.75 31.93 -33.62
CA SER A 771 38.57 30.74 -33.40
C SER A 771 37.75 29.65 -32.68
N PHE A 772 38.23 28.40 -32.76
CA PHE A 772 37.68 27.31 -31.93
C PHE A 772 38.79 26.33 -31.52
N ARG A 773 38.60 25.70 -30.36
CA ARG A 773 39.52 24.69 -29.84
C ARG A 773 38.75 23.59 -29.10
N LEU A 774 39.39 22.49 -28.85
CA LEU A 774 38.82 21.47 -27.89
C LEU A 774 38.90 22.02 -26.47
N GLY A 775 37.98 21.54 -25.62
CA GLY A 775 38.00 21.85 -24.20
C GLY A 775 39.29 21.41 -23.52
N ARG A 776 39.70 22.13 -22.46
CA ARG A 776 40.83 21.78 -21.58
C ARG A 776 40.31 20.94 -20.40
N TYR A 777 41.24 20.49 -19.55
CA TYR A 777 40.90 19.83 -18.30
C TYR A 777 39.95 20.71 -17.47
N GLY A 778 38.76 20.17 -17.11
CA GLY A 778 37.70 20.92 -16.46
C GLY A 778 36.66 21.59 -17.40
N GLU A 779 36.89 21.66 -18.73
CA GLU A 779 35.99 22.20 -19.74
C GLU A 779 35.27 21.09 -20.56
N GLY A 780 35.40 19.80 -20.19
CA GLY A 780 34.87 18.65 -20.91
C GLY A 780 35.78 18.02 -21.96
N GLU A 781 37.04 18.42 -21.99
CA GLU A 781 38.13 17.83 -22.79
C GLU A 781 37.77 17.59 -24.28
N SER A 782 38.00 16.36 -24.78
CA SER A 782 37.72 16.01 -26.19
C SER A 782 36.22 15.91 -26.53
N GLY A 783 35.32 15.95 -25.56
CA GLY A 783 33.85 15.94 -25.73
C GLY A 783 33.21 17.32 -25.96
N VAL A 784 33.96 18.40 -25.84
CA VAL A 784 33.49 19.78 -25.97
C VAL A 784 34.36 20.57 -26.97
N THR A 785 33.70 21.37 -27.79
CA THR A 785 34.36 22.38 -28.64
C THR A 785 34.03 23.77 -28.11
N VAL A 786 35.07 24.52 -27.73
CA VAL A 786 34.98 25.93 -27.27
C VAL A 786 35.12 26.82 -28.49
N VAL A 787 34.17 27.73 -28.69
CA VAL A 787 34.10 28.62 -29.85
C VAL A 787 34.21 30.07 -29.41
N GLU A 788 35.15 30.84 -29.99
CA GLU A 788 35.25 32.28 -29.82
C GLU A 788 34.54 32.96 -30.98
N LEU A 789 33.63 33.88 -30.70
CA LEU A 789 32.95 34.70 -31.69
C LEU A 789 33.77 35.98 -32.02
N LYS A 790 33.51 36.56 -33.20
CA LYS A 790 34.14 37.79 -33.67
C LYS A 790 33.62 39.03 -32.95
#